data_798ad0364e2a6917a84f23b9cc2384f8
#
_entry.id   798ad0364e2a6917a84f23b9cc2384f8
#
_cell.length_a   1.000
_cell.length_b   1.000
_cell.length_c   1.000
_cell.angle_alpha   90.00
_cell.angle_beta   90.00
_cell.angle_gamma   90.00
#
_symmetry.space_group_name_H-M   'P 1'
#
loop_
_entity.id
_entity.type
_entity.pdbx_description
1 polymer ?
#
loop_
_entity_poly.entity_id
_entity_poly.type
_entity_poly.pdbx_seq_one_letter_code
_entity_poly.pdbx_strand_id
1 'polypeptide(L)'
;MAAQASVGELRLAVKDTTGRTLGASGTLTSQMNQFRRAFTFGREGSYVARDLPFGVYRLNLRADGFAEYSVLLDIRSPIPLSHVAIMKVAPVQTQVPVTDSPTLLDPIQTGMAFHLGPENLRPSPASSPGRGVVDLVRVQPGWLLEANGVLHPRGAEYDTQVVVDGLPVLDNRSPAFAPSLDAEELQSVNIMTGGYPAEFGRKLGGVVEAVTTRAKEPGFHATGSVQGGSFGTVGGFASGAYQRGQNAATFSLTGARTDRYLDPPVEENFTNNGSNFGLGTGFEHDFGERDRLQISLRYGRTSFLVPNERVQQEAGQRQDRGTDEVSGQISYQHIFSPNLLASVQARGRDLAADLNSNAQSTPIAPAQDRGFREGYLRTAVAGHHGRHDWKAGADVIVAALHEAFSYHITDASFFDPSTPLSFNFSGHRHDVEESVFGQDTMKFGNFTLNAGLRWDHYHLLVDEAALSPRLGAAYYFPSAGVLLRASYDRIFQTPATENLLLPSSQAARSLNPASAFLPVRPARGNYYEAGLTKSLFNKTSWTVSYFRREIHNFPDDDLLLNTGVSFPIAFHQAAIYGVESKFEIPRWGRVSGALGYSYLLGRAHLPVAGGLFLGDDTSQLNSSITVPITQDQRNTANGRILYQITGRLWAAVAGSYGSGLPVELNGPVDLPTLVEQFGPNVVGKVNFARGRVRPSATIDASLGCDLWVHDQRSLRAQADAFNLADRLNVINFAGIFSGTAVASGRTFAIRLRGGF
;
A
#
# COMPACT_ATOMS: atom_id res chain seq x y z
N MET A 1 -4.06 -18.65 13.80
CA MET A 1 -3.75 -17.68 14.82
C MET A 1 -3.28 -16.43 14.16
N ALA A 2 -3.72 -15.28 14.55
CA ALA A 2 -3.68 -14.05 13.79
C ALA A 2 -2.25 -13.56 13.53
N ALA A 3 -1.85 -13.36 12.26
CA ALA A 3 -1.08 -12.20 11.99
C ALA A 3 -1.98 -11.05 12.42
N GLN A 4 -1.72 -10.51 13.57
CA GLN A 4 -2.30 -9.24 13.88
C GLN A 4 -1.59 -8.24 13.00
N ALA A 5 -2.34 -7.35 12.37
CA ALA A 5 -1.85 -6.06 11.98
C ALA A 5 -0.93 -5.54 13.09
N SER A 6 0.01 -4.64 12.78
CA SER A 6 0.88 -3.99 13.79
C SER A 6 0.02 -3.14 14.74
N VAL A 7 -0.96 -3.77 15.36
CA VAL A 7 -1.91 -3.18 16.32
C VAL A 7 -1.96 -3.99 17.61
N GLY A 8 -2.15 -3.28 18.70
CA GLY A 8 -2.31 -3.83 20.04
C GLY A 8 -3.60 -3.41 20.70
N GLU A 9 -3.77 -3.88 21.93
CA GLU A 9 -4.90 -3.59 22.79
C GLU A 9 -4.42 -2.98 24.10
N LEU A 10 -5.13 -1.97 24.58
CA LEU A 10 -4.89 -1.35 25.89
C LEU A 10 -6.13 -1.56 26.77
N ARG A 11 -5.93 -2.21 27.93
CA ARG A 11 -6.93 -2.42 28.97
C ARG A 11 -6.67 -1.46 30.11
N LEU A 12 -7.59 -0.55 30.37
CA LEU A 12 -7.47 0.50 31.37
C LEU A 12 -8.42 0.24 32.54
N ALA A 13 -7.93 0.47 33.74
CA ALA A 13 -8.75 0.59 34.92
C ALA A 13 -8.40 1.89 35.66
N VAL A 14 -9.40 2.59 36.21
CA VAL A 14 -9.20 3.83 36.97
C VAL A 14 -9.67 3.62 38.41
N LYS A 15 -8.79 3.94 39.37
CA LYS A 15 -9.03 3.80 40.79
C LYS A 15 -8.56 5.03 41.56
N ASP A 16 -9.14 5.29 42.72
CA ASP A 16 -8.59 6.21 43.71
C ASP A 16 -7.47 5.57 44.52
N THR A 17 -6.86 6.32 45.43
CA THR A 17 -5.79 5.85 46.33
C THR A 17 -6.28 4.81 47.36
N THR A 18 -7.60 4.61 47.50
CA THR A 18 -8.20 3.58 48.35
C THR A 18 -8.54 2.31 47.60
N GLY A 19 -8.34 2.29 46.30
CA GLY A 19 -8.64 1.15 45.41
C GLY A 19 -10.08 1.16 44.87
N ARG A 20 -10.89 2.18 45.15
CA ARG A 20 -12.26 2.31 44.64
C ARG A 20 -12.25 2.76 43.18
N THR A 21 -13.10 2.16 42.35
CA THR A 21 -13.25 2.54 40.93
C THR A 21 -13.86 3.92 40.78
N LEU A 22 -13.39 4.65 39.79
CA LEU A 22 -13.81 6.03 39.47
C LEU A 22 -14.41 6.11 38.07
N GLY A 23 -15.46 6.94 37.91
CA GLY A 23 -15.86 7.46 36.61
C GLY A 23 -14.89 8.55 36.18
N ALA A 24 -14.36 8.44 34.96
CA ALA A 24 -13.40 9.40 34.42
C ALA A 24 -13.61 9.58 32.91
N SER A 25 -13.13 10.70 32.37
CA SER A 25 -12.94 10.88 30.95
C SER A 25 -11.46 10.79 30.60
N GLY A 26 -11.16 10.26 29.40
CA GLY A 26 -9.79 10.06 28.98
C GLY A 26 -9.55 10.46 27.54
N THR A 27 -8.29 10.79 27.24
CA THR A 27 -7.81 10.91 25.87
C THR A 27 -6.53 10.10 25.70
N LEU A 28 -6.47 9.34 24.62
CA LEU A 28 -5.30 8.62 24.18
C LEU A 28 -4.78 9.26 22.88
N THR A 29 -3.51 9.69 22.88
CA THR A 29 -2.91 10.40 21.75
C THR A 29 -1.55 9.83 21.39
N SER A 30 -1.25 9.73 20.09
CA SER A 30 0.07 9.43 19.55
C SER A 30 0.32 10.33 18.34
N GLN A 31 1.32 11.19 18.43
CA GLN A 31 1.66 12.11 17.32
C GLN A 31 2.23 11.36 16.14
N MET A 32 3.09 10.39 16.38
CA MET A 32 3.69 9.54 15.35
C MET A 32 2.63 8.77 14.56
N ASN A 33 1.64 8.19 15.26
CA ASN A 33 0.55 7.43 14.64
C ASN A 33 -0.59 8.33 14.16
N GLN A 34 -0.48 9.67 14.31
CA GLN A 34 -1.53 10.62 13.92
C GLN A 34 -2.89 10.20 14.50
N PHE A 35 -2.86 9.78 15.76
CA PHE A 35 -3.97 9.13 16.43
C PHE A 35 -4.43 9.93 17.63
N ARG A 36 -5.74 10.12 17.73
CA ARG A 36 -6.41 10.68 18.91
C ARG A 36 -7.75 9.98 19.11
N ARG A 37 -7.98 9.50 20.33
CA ARG A 37 -9.25 8.92 20.75
C ARG A 37 -9.65 9.49 22.11
N ALA A 38 -10.82 10.10 22.20
CA ALA A 38 -11.45 10.47 23.48
C ALA A 38 -12.40 9.35 23.90
N PHE A 39 -12.53 9.09 25.18
CA PHE A 39 -13.39 8.05 25.73
C PHE A 39 -13.82 8.39 27.16
N THR A 40 -14.85 7.70 27.64
CA THR A 40 -15.33 7.78 29.03
C THR A 40 -15.35 6.41 29.64
N PHE A 41 -15.01 6.34 30.94
CA PHE A 41 -15.12 5.10 31.69
C PHE A 41 -16.57 4.87 32.11
N GLY A 42 -17.04 3.64 31.97
CA GLY A 42 -18.32 3.23 32.55
C GLY A 42 -18.28 3.22 34.09
N ARG A 43 -19.39 2.88 34.72
CA ARG A 43 -19.49 2.78 36.19
C ARG A 43 -18.54 1.77 36.81
N GLU A 44 -18.08 0.80 36.01
CA GLU A 44 -17.11 -0.21 36.42
C GLU A 44 -15.67 0.27 36.43
N GLY A 45 -15.41 1.53 35.99
CA GLY A 45 -14.08 2.13 35.93
C GLY A 45 -13.10 1.42 34.98
N SER A 46 -13.62 0.73 33.96
CA SER A 46 -12.82 0.03 32.96
C SER A 46 -13.08 0.55 31.55
N TYR A 47 -12.05 0.49 30.68
CA TYR A 47 -12.13 0.79 29.26
C TYR A 47 -11.12 -0.03 28.47
N VAL A 48 -11.51 -0.53 27.30
CA VAL A 48 -10.65 -1.29 26.40
C VAL A 48 -10.50 -0.53 25.08
N ALA A 49 -9.27 -0.12 24.77
CA ALA A 49 -8.92 0.47 23.48
C ALA A 49 -8.27 -0.56 22.57
N ARG A 50 -8.92 -0.90 21.46
CA ARG A 50 -8.49 -1.90 20.49
C ARG A 50 -7.95 -1.27 19.23
N ASP A 51 -7.25 -2.08 18.42
CA ASP A 51 -6.69 -1.74 17.12
C ASP A 51 -5.81 -0.47 17.18
N LEU A 52 -4.98 -0.38 18.24
CA LEU A 52 -4.02 0.70 18.41
C LEU A 52 -2.75 0.37 17.61
N PRO A 53 -2.37 1.15 16.59
CA PRO A 53 -1.07 0.98 15.92
C PRO A 53 0.07 0.93 16.94
N PHE A 54 1.07 0.09 16.72
CA PHE A 54 2.21 0.03 17.63
C PHE A 54 2.90 1.38 17.74
N GLY A 55 3.33 1.72 18.94
CA GLY A 55 3.98 2.99 19.22
C GLY A 55 3.75 3.51 20.63
N VAL A 56 4.23 4.72 20.87
CA VAL A 56 4.10 5.41 22.15
C VAL A 56 2.83 6.26 22.18
N TYR A 57 2.05 6.10 23.23
CA TYR A 57 0.80 6.81 23.46
C TYR A 57 0.86 7.62 24.76
N ARG A 58 0.30 8.81 24.74
CA ARG A 58 0.00 9.59 25.93
C ARG A 58 -1.43 9.33 26.35
N LEU A 59 -1.61 8.82 27.55
CA LEU A 59 -2.90 8.70 28.23
C LEU A 59 -3.07 9.91 29.17
N ASN A 60 -4.13 10.69 28.99
CA ASN A 60 -4.55 11.73 29.92
C ASN A 60 -5.94 11.38 30.46
N LEU A 61 -6.11 11.42 31.79
CA LEU A 61 -7.38 11.15 32.46
C LEU A 61 -7.79 12.32 33.32
N ARG A 62 -9.12 12.57 33.38
CA ARG A 62 -9.74 13.59 34.21
C ARG A 62 -10.96 13.01 34.94
N ALA A 63 -11.06 13.27 36.22
CA ALA A 63 -12.21 12.94 37.04
C ALA A 63 -12.49 14.12 38.00
N ASP A 64 -13.76 14.38 38.30
CA ASP A 64 -14.15 15.49 39.18
C ASP A 64 -13.60 15.30 40.60
N GLY A 65 -12.92 16.32 41.11
CA GLY A 65 -12.29 16.26 42.43
C GLY A 65 -10.90 15.59 42.48
N PHE A 66 -10.38 15.13 41.36
CA PHE A 66 -9.07 14.49 41.25
C PHE A 66 -8.08 15.30 40.41
N ALA A 67 -6.79 15.14 40.72
CA ALA A 67 -5.72 15.70 39.91
C ALA A 67 -5.67 15.01 38.54
N GLU A 68 -5.33 15.76 37.49
CA GLU A 68 -5.16 15.19 36.14
C GLU A 68 -4.05 14.13 36.16
N TYR A 69 -4.34 12.97 35.58
CA TYR A 69 -3.40 11.86 35.44
C TYR A 69 -2.84 11.85 34.02
N SER A 70 -1.52 11.78 33.86
CA SER A 70 -0.86 11.69 32.56
C SER A 70 0.28 10.68 32.61
N VAL A 71 0.32 9.76 31.64
CA VAL A 71 1.37 8.74 31.50
C VAL A 71 1.64 8.43 30.05
N LEU A 72 2.87 8.00 29.75
CA LEU A 72 3.23 7.40 28.46
C LEU A 72 3.06 5.88 28.54
N LEU A 73 2.38 5.32 27.56
CA LEU A 73 2.17 3.89 27.40
C LEU A 73 2.82 3.43 26.10
N ASP A 74 3.48 2.30 26.16
CA ASP A 74 4.24 1.73 25.05
C ASP A 74 3.55 0.46 24.57
N ILE A 75 2.92 0.52 23.38
CA ILE A 75 2.19 -0.60 22.77
C ILE A 75 3.06 -1.21 21.68
N ARG A 76 3.61 -2.43 21.91
CA ARG A 76 4.66 -3.04 21.09
C ARG A 76 4.30 -4.39 20.51
N SER A 77 3.29 -5.02 21.08
CA SER A 77 2.91 -6.36 20.70
C SER A 77 1.40 -6.49 20.66
N PRO A 78 0.90 -7.54 20.03
CA PRO A 78 -0.52 -7.87 20.05
C PRO A 78 -1.04 -8.28 21.44
N ILE A 79 -0.16 -8.56 22.38
CA ILE A 79 -0.54 -8.89 23.76
C ILE A 79 -1.16 -7.66 24.40
N PRO A 80 -2.36 -7.76 25.00
CA PRO A 80 -3.01 -6.64 25.64
C PRO A 80 -2.16 -6.03 26.76
N LEU A 81 -1.89 -4.73 26.67
CA LEU A 81 -1.27 -3.97 27.75
C LEU A 81 -2.32 -3.60 28.78
N SER A 82 -2.18 -4.10 30.03
CA SER A 82 -3.05 -3.73 31.14
C SER A 82 -2.44 -2.60 31.94
N HIS A 83 -3.19 -1.51 32.16
CA HIS A 83 -2.75 -0.35 32.94
C HIS A 83 -3.80 0.09 33.95
N VAL A 84 -3.40 0.21 35.22
CA VAL A 84 -4.24 0.72 36.31
C VAL A 84 -3.79 2.15 36.64
N ALA A 85 -4.65 3.12 36.37
CA ALA A 85 -4.42 4.51 36.72
C ALA A 85 -4.91 4.80 38.14
N ILE A 86 -4.02 5.17 39.05
CA ILE A 86 -4.36 5.56 40.41
C ILE A 86 -4.42 7.08 40.48
N MET A 87 -5.63 7.64 40.61
CA MET A 87 -5.84 9.09 40.65
C MET A 87 -5.79 9.60 42.11
N LYS A 88 -5.07 10.71 42.30
CA LYS A 88 -4.96 11.38 43.58
C LYS A 88 -5.99 12.50 43.68
N VAL A 89 -6.55 12.74 44.85
CA VAL A 89 -7.43 13.88 45.08
C VAL A 89 -6.70 15.18 44.75
N ALA A 90 -7.37 16.09 44.03
CA ALA A 90 -6.78 17.38 43.67
C ALA A 90 -6.51 18.24 44.91
N PRO A 91 -5.29 18.70 45.18
CA PRO A 91 -5.05 19.72 46.16
C PRO A 91 -5.69 21.04 45.68
N VAL A 92 -6.14 21.89 46.63
CA VAL A 92 -6.91 23.11 46.36
C VAL A 92 -6.16 24.15 45.48
N GLN A 93 -4.87 23.95 45.27
CA GLN A 93 -4.04 24.74 44.35
C GLN A 93 -2.87 23.88 43.88
N THR A 94 -2.89 23.39 42.65
CA THR A 94 -1.65 23.01 41.95
C THR A 94 -1.92 22.90 40.44
N GLN A 95 -1.26 23.73 39.64
CA GLN A 95 -1.02 23.40 38.23
C GLN A 95 0.01 22.29 38.18
N VAL A 96 -0.40 21.10 37.78
CA VAL A 96 0.54 20.02 37.46
C VAL A 96 1.19 20.40 36.12
N PRO A 97 2.52 20.62 36.09
CA PRO A 97 3.19 20.83 34.79
C PRO A 97 3.00 19.58 33.94
N VAL A 98 2.23 19.67 32.89
CA VAL A 98 2.18 18.64 31.85
C VAL A 98 3.54 18.66 31.17
N THR A 99 4.43 17.76 31.59
CA THR A 99 5.72 17.57 30.92
C THR A 99 5.43 17.03 29.53
N ASP A 100 5.62 17.84 28.52
CA ASP A 100 5.39 17.52 27.11
C ASP A 100 6.50 16.55 26.63
N SER A 101 6.38 15.27 26.98
CA SER A 101 7.26 14.23 26.40
C SER A 101 6.72 13.89 25.01
N PRO A 102 7.53 14.04 23.97
CA PRO A 102 7.02 13.87 22.60
C PRO A 102 6.73 12.40 22.28
N THR A 103 5.55 12.16 21.70
CA THR A 103 5.18 10.88 21.05
C THR A 103 5.49 10.94 19.54
N LEU A 104 6.49 11.73 19.13
CA LEU A 104 6.87 11.98 17.74
C LEU A 104 7.80 10.93 17.17
N LEU A 105 8.58 10.28 18.03
CA LEU A 105 9.57 9.28 17.64
C LEU A 105 9.23 7.95 18.27
N ASP A 106 9.43 6.88 17.50
CA ASP A 106 9.40 5.53 18.04
C ASP A 106 10.83 5.04 18.30
N PRO A 107 11.24 4.93 19.58
CA PRO A 107 12.61 4.55 19.95
C PRO A 107 13.02 3.14 19.48
N ILE A 108 12.06 2.28 19.12
CA ILE A 108 12.37 0.90 18.71
C ILE A 108 12.29 0.69 17.20
N GLN A 109 11.93 1.71 16.43
CA GLN A 109 11.85 1.61 14.98
C GLN A 109 13.25 1.43 14.38
N THR A 110 13.52 0.28 13.77
CA THR A 110 14.83 -0.05 13.18
C THR A 110 14.88 0.11 11.66
N GLY A 111 13.74 0.23 10.97
CA GLY A 111 13.62 0.46 9.52
C GLY A 111 12.80 1.69 9.19
N MET A 112 12.70 2.02 7.90
CA MET A 112 11.88 3.12 7.43
C MET A 112 10.40 2.72 7.39
N ALA A 113 9.57 3.42 8.14
CA ALA A 113 8.12 3.25 8.12
C ALA A 113 7.41 4.59 8.22
N PHE A 114 6.24 4.69 7.56
CA PHE A 114 5.34 5.84 7.60
C PHE A 114 3.97 5.41 8.09
N HIS A 115 3.39 6.20 8.97
CA HIS A 115 2.07 5.94 9.52
C HIS A 115 1.06 6.97 9.01
N LEU A 116 -0.08 6.50 8.54
CA LEU A 116 -1.24 7.32 8.20
C LEU A 116 -2.37 6.95 9.17
N GLY A 117 -2.63 7.84 10.11
CA GLY A 117 -3.70 7.67 11.09
C GLY A 117 -4.98 8.43 10.71
N PRO A 118 -6.03 8.30 11.54
CA PRO A 118 -7.34 8.90 11.26
C PRO A 118 -7.30 10.42 11.05
N GLU A 119 -6.36 11.14 11.68
CA GLU A 119 -6.25 12.60 11.56
C GLU A 119 -5.81 13.04 10.17
N ASN A 120 -5.01 12.23 9.45
CA ASN A 120 -4.56 12.51 8.09
C ASN A 120 -5.40 11.84 7.01
N LEU A 121 -6.02 10.69 7.31
CA LEU A 121 -6.92 10.00 6.38
C LEU A 121 -8.20 10.82 6.11
N ARG A 122 -8.79 11.42 7.15
CA ARG A 122 -10.05 12.19 7.03
C ARG A 122 -9.98 13.39 6.07
N PRO A 123 -8.94 14.25 6.10
CA PRO A 123 -8.81 15.38 5.18
C PRO A 123 -8.08 15.03 3.87
N SER A 124 -7.83 13.75 3.57
CA SER A 124 -7.21 13.34 2.31
C SER A 124 -8.06 13.78 1.12
N PRO A 125 -7.46 14.17 -0.02
CA PRO A 125 -8.19 14.50 -1.23
C PRO A 125 -9.05 13.34 -1.70
N ALA A 126 -10.04 13.62 -2.54
CA ALA A 126 -10.83 12.60 -3.21
C ALA A 126 -9.92 11.73 -4.10
N SER A 127 -10.05 10.42 -3.99
CA SER A 127 -9.32 9.47 -4.85
C SER A 127 -10.11 9.15 -6.11
N SER A 128 -9.41 8.79 -7.17
CA SER A 128 -10.01 8.18 -8.34
C SER A 128 -10.62 6.82 -8.01
N PRO A 129 -11.71 6.39 -8.68
CA PRO A 129 -12.28 5.06 -8.49
C PRO A 129 -11.23 3.96 -8.57
N GLY A 130 -11.24 3.03 -7.60
CA GLY A 130 -10.29 1.91 -7.52
C GLY A 130 -8.88 2.24 -7.03
N ARG A 131 -8.54 3.52 -6.78
CA ARG A 131 -7.17 3.96 -6.39
C ARG A 131 -7.02 4.42 -4.94
N GLY A 132 -8.00 4.20 -4.07
CA GLY A 132 -8.02 4.77 -2.72
C GLY A 132 -6.73 4.55 -1.92
N VAL A 133 -6.29 3.29 -1.75
CA VAL A 133 -5.05 2.95 -1.03
C VAL A 133 -3.81 3.39 -1.81
N VAL A 134 -3.79 3.21 -3.12
CA VAL A 134 -2.67 3.57 -4.01
C VAL A 134 -2.36 5.07 -3.91
N ASP A 135 -3.38 5.93 -3.94
CA ASP A 135 -3.23 7.38 -3.83
C ASP A 135 -2.68 7.84 -2.47
N LEU A 136 -2.99 7.12 -1.39
CA LEU A 136 -2.44 7.38 -0.07
C LEU A 136 -0.95 7.02 0.04
N VAL A 137 -0.53 5.95 -0.64
CA VAL A 137 0.82 5.41 -0.55
C VAL A 137 1.80 6.11 -1.50
N ARG A 138 1.40 6.41 -2.75
CA ARG A 138 2.28 7.00 -3.79
C ARG A 138 2.87 8.36 -3.43
N VAL A 139 2.29 9.07 -2.47
CA VAL A 139 2.79 10.37 -2.02
C VAL A 139 3.86 10.26 -0.92
N GLN A 140 4.15 9.05 -0.45
CA GLN A 140 5.24 8.83 0.52
C GLN A 140 6.60 8.78 -0.20
N PRO A 141 7.71 9.20 0.45
CA PRO A 141 9.04 9.07 -0.14
C PRO A 141 9.35 7.61 -0.51
N GLY A 142 10.03 7.42 -1.65
CA GLY A 142 10.42 6.09 -2.14
C GLY A 142 9.32 5.32 -2.87
N TRP A 143 8.11 5.88 -3.04
CA TRP A 143 7.02 5.26 -3.76
C TRP A 143 6.73 5.98 -5.06
N LEU A 144 6.56 5.21 -6.13
CA LEU A 144 6.24 5.67 -7.48
C LEU A 144 4.99 4.93 -7.98
N LEU A 145 4.20 5.58 -8.83
CA LEU A 145 3.11 4.98 -9.59
C LEU A 145 3.41 5.16 -11.07
N GLU A 146 3.38 4.08 -11.82
CA GLU A 146 3.60 4.07 -13.27
C GLU A 146 2.32 3.85 -14.08
N ALA A 147 2.49 3.73 -15.39
CA ALA A 147 1.40 3.55 -16.36
C ALA A 147 0.53 2.31 -16.08
N ASN A 148 1.15 1.24 -15.60
CA ASN A 148 0.46 0.00 -15.25
C ASN A 148 -0.45 0.12 -14.00
N GLY A 149 -0.44 1.27 -13.30
CA GLY A 149 -1.24 1.52 -12.10
C GLY A 149 -0.75 0.78 -10.85
N VAL A 150 0.45 0.21 -10.88
CA VAL A 150 1.07 -0.52 -9.76
C VAL A 150 2.00 0.39 -8.97
N LEU A 151 2.10 0.15 -7.66
CA LEU A 151 3.01 0.86 -6.76
C LEU A 151 4.42 0.23 -6.80
N HIS A 152 5.42 1.09 -7.00
CA HIS A 152 6.83 0.71 -7.09
C HIS A 152 7.62 1.28 -5.91
N PRO A 153 7.84 0.49 -4.84
CA PRO A 153 8.64 0.92 -3.70
C PRO A 153 10.13 0.85 -4.01
N ARG A 154 10.83 1.99 -3.96
CA ARG A 154 12.29 2.07 -4.17
C ARG A 154 12.77 1.38 -5.45
N GLY A 155 12.00 1.54 -6.53
CA GLY A 155 12.29 0.95 -7.83
C GLY A 155 12.07 -0.56 -7.94
N ALA A 156 11.33 -1.18 -7.03
CA ALA A 156 10.93 -2.58 -7.14
C ALA A 156 9.59 -2.69 -7.87
N GLU A 157 9.50 -3.63 -8.80
CA GLU A 157 8.28 -3.99 -9.52
C GLU A 157 7.60 -5.17 -8.85
N TYR A 158 6.25 -5.19 -8.75
CA TYR A 158 5.42 -6.31 -8.26
C TYR A 158 5.76 -6.89 -6.89
N ASP A 159 6.53 -6.17 -6.11
CA ASP A 159 7.06 -6.65 -4.84
C ASP A 159 6.40 -5.97 -3.63
N THR A 160 5.31 -5.25 -3.83
CA THR A 160 4.54 -4.66 -2.74
C THR A 160 3.67 -5.72 -2.08
N GLN A 161 3.89 -5.95 -0.79
CA GLN A 161 3.01 -6.76 0.03
C GLN A 161 1.91 -5.88 0.63
N VAL A 162 0.68 -6.02 0.14
CA VAL A 162 -0.49 -5.44 0.80
C VAL A 162 -0.98 -6.40 1.87
N VAL A 163 -1.20 -5.90 3.08
CA VAL A 163 -1.68 -6.66 4.23
C VAL A 163 -2.96 -6.02 4.72
N VAL A 164 -4.07 -6.74 4.67
CA VAL A 164 -5.38 -6.24 5.13
C VAL A 164 -5.77 -6.99 6.40
N ASP A 165 -5.94 -6.26 7.50
CA ASP A 165 -6.26 -6.81 8.83
C ASP A 165 -5.36 -7.97 9.25
N GLY A 166 -4.06 -7.87 8.89
CA GLY A 166 -3.02 -8.84 9.24
C GLY A 166 -2.83 -9.99 8.25
N LEU A 167 -3.64 -10.11 7.19
CA LEU A 167 -3.46 -11.12 6.14
C LEU A 167 -2.89 -10.52 4.85
N PRO A 168 -1.81 -11.11 4.31
CA PRO A 168 -1.18 -10.61 3.09
C PRO A 168 -2.05 -10.90 1.86
N VAL A 169 -2.11 -9.92 0.95
CA VAL A 169 -2.61 -10.04 -0.41
C VAL A 169 -1.40 -9.96 -1.33
N LEU A 170 -1.07 -11.03 -2.02
CA LEU A 170 0.24 -11.21 -2.69
C LEU A 170 0.21 -11.03 -4.21
N ASP A 171 -0.94 -10.80 -4.78
CA ASP A 171 -1.22 -10.79 -6.21
C ASP A 171 -1.42 -9.39 -6.81
N ASN A 172 -0.86 -8.37 -6.20
CA ASN A 172 -1.08 -6.96 -6.48
C ASN A 172 -0.33 -6.42 -7.71
N ARG A 173 -0.38 -7.11 -8.83
CA ARG A 173 0.38 -6.75 -10.05
C ARG A 173 -0.21 -5.60 -10.83
N SER A 174 -1.38 -5.78 -11.37
CA SER A 174 -2.04 -4.81 -12.24
C SER A 174 -3.31 -4.30 -11.59
N PRO A 175 -3.97 -3.27 -12.14
CA PRO A 175 -5.25 -2.81 -11.65
C PRO A 175 -6.31 -3.91 -11.56
N ALA A 176 -6.19 -4.99 -12.37
CA ALA A 176 -7.08 -6.13 -12.33
C ALA A 176 -6.94 -6.99 -11.06
N PHE A 177 -5.77 -7.00 -10.45
CA PHE A 177 -5.48 -7.75 -9.23
C PHE A 177 -5.28 -6.85 -8.00
N ALA A 178 -5.47 -5.55 -8.13
CA ALA A 178 -5.39 -4.64 -6.99
C ALA A 178 -6.49 -4.95 -5.97
N PRO A 179 -6.18 -4.94 -4.65
CA PRO A 179 -7.20 -5.19 -3.65
C PRO A 179 -8.32 -4.15 -3.74
N SER A 180 -9.57 -4.65 -3.74
CA SER A 180 -10.77 -3.80 -3.72
C SER A 180 -10.96 -3.23 -2.31
N LEU A 181 -10.20 -2.20 -1.96
CA LEU A 181 -10.22 -1.55 -0.66
C LEU A 181 -10.31 -0.02 -0.83
N ASP A 182 -11.38 0.57 -0.32
CA ASP A 182 -11.56 2.02 -0.35
C ASP A 182 -10.80 2.69 0.80
N ALA A 183 -10.25 3.89 0.56
CA ALA A 183 -9.59 4.68 1.60
C ALA A 183 -10.52 5.06 2.77
N GLU A 184 -11.81 5.18 2.52
CA GLU A 184 -12.84 5.47 3.54
C GLU A 184 -13.09 4.30 4.50
N GLU A 185 -12.72 3.06 4.11
CA GLU A 185 -12.78 1.88 5.00
C GLU A 185 -11.66 1.84 6.03
N LEU A 186 -10.59 2.63 5.82
CA LEU A 186 -9.36 2.51 6.59
C LEU A 186 -9.42 3.28 7.91
N GLN A 187 -8.96 2.62 8.96
CA GLN A 187 -8.63 3.25 10.23
C GLN A 187 -7.20 3.78 10.25
N SER A 188 -6.26 3.01 9.71
CA SER A 188 -4.84 3.38 9.64
C SER A 188 -4.14 2.60 8.53
N VAL A 189 -3.04 3.16 8.04
CA VAL A 189 -2.12 2.50 7.11
C VAL A 189 -0.70 2.63 7.66
N ASN A 190 0.02 1.50 7.72
CA ASN A 190 1.44 1.46 8.02
C ASN A 190 2.20 1.07 6.76
N ILE A 191 3.17 1.87 6.35
CA ILE A 191 3.89 1.74 5.07
C ILE A 191 5.37 1.55 5.38
N MET A 192 5.91 0.36 5.13
CA MET A 192 7.31 0.01 5.39
C MET A 192 8.06 -0.12 4.07
N THR A 193 9.29 0.41 4.02
CA THR A 193 10.19 0.31 2.86
C THR A 193 11.53 -0.34 3.19
N GLY A 194 11.76 -0.73 4.44
CA GLY A 194 12.97 -1.44 4.91
C GLY A 194 12.85 -1.84 6.37
N GLY A 195 13.76 -2.69 6.85
CA GLY A 195 13.76 -3.20 8.23
C GLY A 195 12.52 -4.03 8.53
N TYR A 196 12.15 -4.93 7.63
CA TYR A 196 10.91 -5.70 7.70
C TYR A 196 10.96 -6.74 8.83
N PRO A 197 9.93 -6.84 9.69
CA PRO A 197 9.74 -7.98 10.57
C PRO A 197 9.76 -9.32 9.81
N ALA A 198 10.33 -10.40 10.41
CA ALA A 198 10.47 -11.69 9.74
C ALA A 198 9.13 -12.37 9.39
N GLU A 199 8.04 -11.91 10.02
CA GLU A 199 6.69 -12.37 9.70
C GLU A 199 6.21 -12.00 8.28
N PHE A 200 6.76 -10.93 7.67
CA PHE A 200 6.49 -10.59 6.28
C PHE A 200 7.45 -11.32 5.35
N GLY A 201 7.01 -11.72 4.17
CA GLY A 201 7.82 -12.43 3.21
C GLY A 201 7.18 -12.48 1.83
N ARG A 202 7.82 -13.15 0.89
CA ARG A 202 7.38 -13.36 -0.50
C ARG A 202 7.35 -12.10 -1.37
N LYS A 203 6.90 -10.97 -0.84
CA LYS A 203 6.89 -9.65 -1.49
C LYS A 203 7.49 -8.64 -0.53
N LEU A 204 8.70 -8.18 -0.78
CA LEU A 204 9.47 -7.31 0.13
C LEU A 204 10.11 -6.10 -0.57
N GLY A 205 9.54 -5.66 -1.67
CA GLY A 205 9.82 -4.32 -2.21
C GLY A 205 9.35 -3.24 -1.24
N GLY A 206 8.14 -3.42 -0.70
CA GLY A 206 7.53 -2.63 0.36
C GLY A 206 6.35 -3.36 0.98
N VAL A 207 5.97 -3.00 2.20
CA VAL A 207 4.80 -3.54 2.90
C VAL A 207 3.82 -2.41 3.19
N VAL A 208 2.57 -2.57 2.75
CA VAL A 208 1.44 -1.65 3.01
C VAL A 208 0.44 -2.40 3.87
N GLU A 209 0.44 -2.10 5.16
CA GLU A 209 -0.45 -2.72 6.13
C GLU A 209 -1.65 -1.81 6.39
N ALA A 210 -2.82 -2.25 5.94
CA ALA A 210 -4.09 -1.54 6.05
C ALA A 210 -4.95 -2.16 7.15
N VAL A 211 -5.39 -1.34 8.09
CA VAL A 211 -6.32 -1.72 9.15
C VAL A 211 -7.68 -1.14 8.85
N THR A 212 -8.69 -1.98 8.73
CA THR A 212 -10.06 -1.53 8.44
C THR A 212 -10.77 -1.00 9.68
N THR A 213 -11.77 -0.16 9.47
CA THR A 213 -12.58 0.40 10.56
C THR A 213 -13.45 -0.68 11.17
N ARG A 214 -13.43 -0.79 12.52
CA ARG A 214 -14.20 -1.75 13.31
C ARG A 214 -15.13 -1.04 14.29
N ALA A 215 -16.09 -1.77 14.85
CA ALA A 215 -16.93 -1.27 15.92
C ALA A 215 -16.08 -1.05 17.18
N LYS A 216 -16.09 0.17 17.73
CA LYS A 216 -15.23 0.58 18.85
C LYS A 216 -16.00 1.01 20.08
N GLU A 217 -17.24 1.40 19.89
CA GLU A 217 -18.11 1.96 20.91
C GLU A 217 -19.44 1.23 20.91
N PRO A 218 -20.08 1.06 22.09
CA PRO A 218 -21.40 0.44 22.17
C PRO A 218 -22.43 1.21 21.35
N GLY A 219 -23.38 0.49 20.75
CA GLY A 219 -24.43 1.05 19.92
C GLY A 219 -24.15 0.94 18.43
N PHE A 220 -24.94 1.65 17.64
CA PHE A 220 -24.82 1.71 16.18
C PHE A 220 -24.14 3.01 15.75
N HIS A 221 -23.11 2.90 14.95
CA HIS A 221 -22.38 4.02 14.37
C HIS A 221 -22.30 3.82 12.86
N ALA A 222 -22.53 4.87 12.10
CA ALA A 222 -22.49 4.82 10.65
C ALA A 222 -21.70 5.99 10.06
N THR A 223 -21.09 5.75 8.91
CA THR A 223 -20.41 6.77 8.12
C THR A 223 -20.83 6.59 6.65
N GLY A 224 -21.10 7.69 5.99
CA GLY A 224 -21.37 7.69 4.56
C GLY A 224 -20.69 8.85 3.87
N SER A 225 -20.30 8.67 2.62
CA SER A 225 -19.80 9.74 1.76
C SER A 225 -20.34 9.60 0.35
N VAL A 226 -20.52 10.75 -0.32
CA VAL A 226 -20.79 10.82 -1.75
C VAL A 226 -19.83 11.82 -2.37
N GLN A 227 -19.35 11.51 -3.57
CA GLN A 227 -18.44 12.38 -4.32
C GLN A 227 -18.87 12.50 -5.77
N GLY A 228 -18.55 13.64 -6.37
CA GLY A 228 -18.70 13.90 -7.80
C GLY A 228 -17.53 14.74 -8.29
N GLY A 229 -17.17 14.62 -9.57
CA GLY A 229 -16.02 15.34 -10.11
C GLY A 229 -15.93 15.33 -11.62
N SER A 230 -14.79 15.80 -12.12
CA SER A 230 -14.44 15.82 -13.54
C SER A 230 -14.54 14.42 -14.15
N PHE A 231 -14.67 14.33 -15.47
CA PHE A 231 -14.84 13.08 -16.22
C PHE A 231 -16.05 12.24 -15.79
N GLY A 232 -17.19 12.89 -15.48
CA GLY A 232 -18.39 12.17 -15.06
C GLY A 232 -18.20 11.31 -13.81
N THR A 233 -17.15 11.59 -13.02
CA THR A 233 -16.84 10.81 -11.81
C THR A 233 -17.95 10.96 -10.77
N VAL A 234 -18.51 9.85 -10.35
CA VAL A 234 -19.48 9.76 -9.25
C VAL A 234 -19.12 8.56 -8.40
N GLY A 235 -19.13 8.74 -7.09
CA GLY A 235 -18.83 7.66 -6.14
C GLY A 235 -19.58 7.81 -4.83
N GLY A 236 -19.70 6.72 -4.12
CA GLY A 236 -20.33 6.66 -2.80
C GLY A 236 -19.73 5.56 -1.93
N PHE A 237 -19.72 5.82 -0.64
CA PHE A 237 -19.33 4.90 0.39
C PHE A 237 -20.33 4.94 1.55
N ALA A 238 -20.66 3.79 2.11
CA ALA A 238 -21.45 3.67 3.32
C ALA A 238 -20.85 2.58 4.20
N SER A 239 -20.73 2.83 5.48
CA SER A 239 -20.33 1.83 6.47
C SER A 239 -21.17 1.93 7.72
N GLY A 240 -21.37 0.79 8.40
CA GLY A 240 -22.01 0.72 9.70
C GLY A 240 -21.28 -0.25 10.60
N ALA A 241 -21.28 0.08 11.89
CA ALA A 241 -20.70 -0.72 12.94
C ALA A 241 -21.67 -0.78 14.12
N TYR A 242 -21.91 -1.96 14.66
CA TYR A 242 -22.77 -2.18 15.80
C TYR A 242 -22.03 -3.03 16.85
N GLN A 243 -21.97 -2.53 18.08
CA GLN A 243 -21.39 -3.25 19.19
C GLN A 243 -22.40 -3.37 20.34
N ARG A 244 -22.55 -4.60 20.85
CA ARG A 244 -23.37 -4.88 22.04
C ARG A 244 -22.75 -6.02 22.85
N GLY A 245 -22.30 -5.68 24.06
CA GLY A 245 -21.64 -6.65 24.95
C GLY A 245 -20.36 -7.20 24.28
N GLN A 246 -20.33 -8.52 24.10
CA GLN A 246 -19.20 -9.25 23.52
C GLN A 246 -19.27 -9.38 21.99
N ASN A 247 -20.31 -8.86 21.35
CA ASN A 247 -20.53 -8.97 19.91
C ASN A 247 -20.30 -7.64 19.23
N ALA A 248 -19.63 -7.67 18.09
CA ALA A 248 -19.52 -6.54 17.16
C ALA A 248 -19.78 -7.01 15.73
N ALA A 249 -20.47 -6.18 14.96
CA ALA A 249 -20.72 -6.42 13.55
C ALA A 249 -20.40 -5.14 12.76
N THR A 250 -19.87 -5.31 11.55
CA THR A 250 -19.55 -4.22 10.64
C THR A 250 -20.04 -4.56 9.24
N PHE A 251 -20.38 -3.54 8.48
CA PHE A 251 -20.55 -3.65 7.04
C PHE A 251 -19.96 -2.43 6.34
N SER A 252 -19.53 -2.58 5.10
CA SER A 252 -19.11 -1.51 4.22
C SER A 252 -19.62 -1.75 2.80
N LEU A 253 -19.94 -0.68 2.11
CA LEU A 253 -20.37 -0.66 0.73
C LEU A 253 -19.68 0.50 0.02
N THR A 254 -19.03 0.23 -1.11
CA THR A 254 -18.45 1.26 -1.97
C THR A 254 -18.87 1.03 -3.41
N GLY A 255 -18.98 2.11 -4.17
CA GLY A 255 -19.22 2.05 -5.59
C GLY A 255 -18.85 3.37 -6.24
N ALA A 256 -18.19 3.30 -7.39
CA ALA A 256 -17.82 4.48 -8.15
C ALA A 256 -17.73 4.19 -9.64
N ARG A 257 -17.88 5.24 -10.46
CA ARG A 257 -17.63 5.21 -11.89
C ARG A 257 -16.94 6.50 -12.34
N THR A 258 -16.23 6.42 -13.46
CA THR A 258 -15.57 7.57 -14.08
C THR A 258 -15.37 7.30 -15.57
N ASP A 259 -15.31 8.36 -16.38
CA ASP A 259 -14.94 8.26 -17.79
C ASP A 259 -13.41 8.38 -17.98
N ARG A 260 -12.62 8.43 -16.87
CA ARG A 260 -11.16 8.37 -16.88
C ARG A 260 -10.67 7.44 -15.76
N TYR A 261 -10.70 6.15 -16.05
CA TYR A 261 -10.33 5.12 -15.06
C TYR A 261 -8.82 4.90 -14.95
N LEU A 262 -8.13 4.84 -16.11
CA LEU A 262 -6.68 4.73 -16.22
C LEU A 262 -6.06 6.04 -16.73
N ASP A 263 -4.74 6.12 -16.68
CA ASP A 263 -3.98 7.19 -17.33
C ASP A 263 -3.78 6.81 -18.81
N PRO A 264 -4.40 7.51 -19.77
CA PRO A 264 -4.38 7.12 -21.17
C PRO A 264 -3.01 7.37 -21.83
N PRO A 265 -2.69 6.70 -22.95
CA PRO A 265 -1.43 6.87 -23.67
C PRO A 265 -1.33 8.21 -24.43
N VAL A 266 -2.45 8.90 -24.62
CA VAL A 266 -2.57 10.16 -25.36
C VAL A 266 -3.22 11.25 -24.51
N GLU A 267 -3.12 12.52 -24.94
CA GLU A 267 -3.76 13.63 -24.24
C GLU A 267 -5.28 13.52 -24.27
N GLU A 268 -5.83 12.98 -25.35
CA GLU A 268 -7.22 12.66 -25.51
C GLU A 268 -7.60 11.44 -24.63
N ASN A 269 -8.78 11.48 -24.08
CA ASN A 269 -9.25 10.43 -23.17
C ASN A 269 -10.15 9.41 -23.89
N PHE A 270 -9.58 8.67 -24.84
CA PHE A 270 -10.31 7.68 -25.63
C PHE A 270 -10.59 6.39 -24.81
N THR A 271 -11.79 5.83 -24.95
CA THR A 271 -12.19 4.52 -24.41
C THR A 271 -11.69 4.26 -22.99
N ASN A 272 -11.98 5.15 -22.02
CA ASN A 272 -11.34 5.11 -20.69
C ASN A 272 -12.37 5.12 -19.54
N ASN A 273 -13.58 4.66 -19.77
CA ASN A 273 -14.57 4.56 -18.71
C ASN A 273 -14.35 3.30 -17.86
N GLY A 274 -14.69 3.40 -16.58
CA GLY A 274 -14.62 2.27 -15.68
C GLY A 274 -15.42 2.49 -14.41
N SER A 275 -15.66 1.40 -13.72
CA SER A 275 -16.40 1.36 -12.46
C SER A 275 -15.81 0.32 -11.51
N ASN A 276 -16.00 0.55 -10.23
CA ASN A 276 -15.72 -0.41 -9.18
C ASN A 276 -16.89 -0.53 -8.21
N PHE A 277 -17.01 -1.69 -7.61
CA PHE A 277 -17.97 -2.00 -6.56
C PHE A 277 -17.27 -2.85 -5.49
N GLY A 278 -17.56 -2.58 -4.22
CA GLY A 278 -17.06 -3.35 -3.09
C GLY A 278 -18.11 -3.50 -2.00
N LEU A 279 -18.13 -4.69 -1.41
CA LEU A 279 -18.94 -5.04 -0.25
C LEU A 279 -18.06 -5.72 0.78
N GLY A 280 -18.12 -5.28 2.03
CA GLY A 280 -17.44 -5.89 3.16
C GLY A 280 -18.39 -6.14 4.32
N THR A 281 -18.24 -7.27 5.01
CA THR A 281 -18.94 -7.55 6.26
C THR A 281 -17.97 -8.15 7.26
N GLY A 282 -18.16 -7.85 8.54
CA GLY A 282 -17.35 -8.37 9.62
C GLY A 282 -18.20 -8.72 10.84
N PHE A 283 -17.81 -9.76 11.53
CA PHE A 283 -18.37 -10.15 12.83
C PHE A 283 -17.23 -10.46 13.79
N GLU A 284 -17.34 -9.99 15.02
CA GLU A 284 -16.39 -10.22 16.09
C GLU A 284 -17.15 -10.68 17.35
N HIS A 285 -16.60 -11.70 18.02
CA HIS A 285 -17.13 -12.21 19.28
C HIS A 285 -16.00 -12.45 20.28
N ASP A 286 -16.15 -11.89 21.49
CA ASP A 286 -15.27 -12.15 22.62
C ASP A 286 -15.86 -13.26 23.50
N PHE A 287 -15.22 -14.43 23.58
CA PHE A 287 -15.57 -15.46 24.55
C PHE A 287 -14.90 -15.17 25.91
N GLY A 288 -15.30 -14.05 26.55
CA GLY A 288 -14.67 -13.54 27.76
C GLY A 288 -13.45 -12.66 27.46
N GLU A 289 -12.46 -12.66 28.37
CA GLU A 289 -11.30 -11.76 28.27
C GLU A 289 -10.11 -12.34 27.49
N ARG A 290 -10.14 -13.65 27.22
CA ARG A 290 -8.98 -14.38 26.66
C ARG A 290 -9.14 -14.80 25.22
N ASP A 291 -10.36 -14.99 24.78
CA ASP A 291 -10.65 -15.59 23.48
C ASP A 291 -11.43 -14.63 22.60
N ARG A 292 -10.98 -14.47 21.37
CA ARG A 292 -11.65 -13.64 20.36
C ARG A 292 -11.72 -14.35 19.03
N LEU A 293 -12.90 -14.34 18.43
CA LEU A 293 -13.17 -14.79 17.08
C LEU A 293 -13.54 -13.61 16.20
N GLN A 294 -12.95 -13.55 15.01
CA GLN A 294 -13.29 -12.58 13.97
C GLN A 294 -13.57 -13.31 12.66
N ILE A 295 -14.63 -12.93 11.97
CA ILE A 295 -14.99 -13.44 10.65
C ILE A 295 -15.21 -12.23 9.75
N SER A 296 -14.70 -12.23 8.53
CA SER A 296 -15.01 -11.23 7.53
C SER A 296 -15.24 -11.86 6.17
N LEU A 297 -16.13 -11.24 5.39
CA LEU A 297 -16.41 -11.58 4.00
C LEU A 297 -16.27 -10.31 3.17
N ARG A 298 -15.67 -10.43 1.99
CA ARG A 298 -15.51 -9.34 1.03
C ARG A 298 -15.88 -9.82 -0.35
N TYR A 299 -16.51 -8.93 -1.11
CA TYR A 299 -16.73 -9.03 -2.53
C TYR A 299 -16.25 -7.75 -3.21
N GLY A 300 -15.56 -7.87 -4.31
CA GLY A 300 -15.12 -6.76 -5.13
C GLY A 300 -15.33 -7.05 -6.61
N ARG A 301 -15.73 -6.03 -7.36
CA ARG A 301 -15.85 -6.09 -8.81
C ARG A 301 -15.29 -4.81 -9.41
N THR A 302 -14.52 -4.94 -10.48
CA THR A 302 -14.01 -3.84 -11.28
C THR A 302 -14.26 -4.13 -12.75
N SER A 303 -14.68 -3.12 -13.50
CA SER A 303 -14.84 -3.21 -14.96
C SER A 303 -14.42 -1.91 -15.60
N PHE A 304 -13.57 -1.98 -16.63
CA PHE A 304 -13.07 -0.80 -17.32
C PHE A 304 -12.67 -1.10 -18.76
N LEU A 305 -12.59 -0.05 -19.56
CA LEU A 305 -12.03 -0.09 -20.91
C LEU A 305 -10.53 0.27 -20.85
N VAL A 306 -9.71 -0.42 -21.64
CA VAL A 306 -8.31 -0.06 -21.86
C VAL A 306 -8.26 1.17 -22.75
N PRO A 307 -7.56 2.25 -22.34
CA PRO A 307 -7.50 3.46 -23.13
C PRO A 307 -6.72 3.26 -24.46
N ASN A 308 -7.27 3.78 -25.54
CA ASN A 308 -6.67 3.69 -26.87
C ASN A 308 -5.63 4.78 -27.14
N GLU A 309 -4.65 4.44 -27.95
CA GLU A 309 -3.85 5.36 -28.75
C GLU A 309 -4.67 5.93 -29.92
N ARG A 310 -4.14 6.93 -30.63
CA ARG A 310 -4.86 7.53 -31.76
C ARG A 310 -5.14 6.55 -32.88
N VAL A 311 -4.12 5.78 -33.29
CA VAL A 311 -4.25 4.75 -34.36
C VAL A 311 -5.27 3.69 -33.96
N GLN A 312 -5.23 3.24 -32.72
CA GLN A 312 -6.19 2.27 -32.19
C GLN A 312 -7.62 2.83 -32.14
N GLN A 313 -7.77 4.10 -31.76
CA GLN A 313 -9.06 4.80 -31.76
C GLN A 313 -9.65 4.96 -33.16
N GLU A 314 -8.82 5.33 -34.14
CA GLU A 314 -9.21 5.46 -35.54
C GLU A 314 -9.65 4.11 -36.13
N ALA A 315 -8.98 3.02 -35.75
CA ALA A 315 -9.37 1.67 -36.14
C ALA A 315 -10.69 1.19 -35.48
N GLY A 316 -11.14 1.88 -34.41
CA GLY A 316 -12.34 1.47 -33.66
C GLY A 316 -12.05 0.37 -32.64
N GLN A 317 -10.81 0.29 -32.12
CA GLN A 317 -10.45 -0.65 -31.07
C GLN A 317 -11.27 -0.47 -29.81
N ARG A 318 -11.65 -1.60 -29.22
CA ARG A 318 -12.25 -1.67 -27.89
C ARG A 318 -11.76 -2.89 -27.16
N GLN A 319 -11.23 -2.70 -25.97
CA GLN A 319 -10.80 -3.74 -25.07
C GLN A 319 -11.50 -3.57 -23.72
N ASP A 320 -12.33 -4.54 -23.37
CA ASP A 320 -13.06 -4.60 -22.11
C ASP A 320 -12.27 -5.45 -21.12
N ARG A 321 -12.07 -4.93 -19.89
CA ARG A 321 -11.39 -5.64 -18.81
C ARG A 321 -12.27 -5.72 -17.58
N GLY A 322 -12.35 -6.92 -16.99
CA GLY A 322 -13.12 -7.22 -15.79
C GLY A 322 -12.29 -7.91 -14.72
N THR A 323 -12.72 -7.77 -13.47
CA THR A 323 -12.20 -8.51 -12.33
C THR A 323 -13.32 -8.73 -11.33
N ASP A 324 -13.47 -9.96 -10.87
CA ASP A 324 -14.37 -10.34 -9.78
C ASP A 324 -13.57 -11.04 -8.68
N GLU A 325 -13.78 -10.65 -7.43
CA GLU A 325 -13.11 -11.22 -6.27
C GLU A 325 -14.11 -11.51 -5.16
N VAL A 326 -14.03 -12.73 -4.59
CA VAL A 326 -14.71 -13.11 -3.35
C VAL A 326 -13.66 -13.60 -2.37
N SER A 327 -13.69 -13.12 -1.14
CA SER A 327 -12.83 -13.61 -0.08
C SER A 327 -13.55 -13.72 1.25
N GLY A 328 -13.20 -14.77 2.01
CA GLY A 328 -13.67 -15.01 3.37
C GLY A 328 -12.49 -15.30 4.28
N GLN A 329 -12.47 -14.69 5.45
CA GLN A 329 -11.42 -14.93 6.42
C GLN A 329 -12.00 -15.19 7.81
N ILE A 330 -11.30 -16.03 8.56
CA ILE A 330 -11.56 -16.31 9.97
C ILE A 330 -10.27 -16.13 10.76
N SER A 331 -10.35 -15.49 11.91
CA SER A 331 -9.24 -15.26 12.82
C SER A 331 -9.66 -15.57 14.24
N TYR A 332 -8.90 -16.41 14.94
CA TYR A 332 -9.09 -16.73 16.35
C TYR A 332 -7.83 -16.39 17.14
N GLN A 333 -8.00 -15.77 18.31
CA GLN A 333 -6.94 -15.36 19.20
C GLN A 333 -7.21 -15.89 20.61
N HIS A 334 -6.14 -16.42 21.25
CA HIS A 334 -6.18 -16.87 22.65
C HIS A 334 -5.05 -16.26 23.47
N ILE A 335 -5.38 -15.69 24.63
CA ILE A 335 -4.43 -15.12 25.59
C ILE A 335 -4.18 -16.17 26.70
N PHE A 336 -3.04 -16.85 26.62
CA PHE A 336 -2.65 -17.85 27.64
C PHE A 336 -2.28 -17.19 28.97
N SER A 337 -1.60 -16.04 28.90
CA SER A 337 -1.18 -15.27 30.07
C SER A 337 -1.01 -13.79 29.70
N PRO A 338 -0.80 -12.88 30.65
CA PRO A 338 -0.49 -11.48 30.34
C PRO A 338 0.75 -11.27 29.45
N ASN A 339 1.56 -12.32 29.27
CA ASN A 339 2.80 -12.27 28.51
C ASN A 339 2.86 -13.26 27.34
N LEU A 340 1.78 -13.98 27.06
CA LEU A 340 1.76 -15.00 26.00
C LEU A 340 0.41 -15.04 25.30
N LEU A 341 0.44 -14.84 24.00
CA LEU A 341 -0.72 -14.86 23.12
C LEU A 341 -0.45 -15.77 21.93
N ALA A 342 -1.46 -16.52 21.56
CA ALA A 342 -1.45 -17.27 20.32
C ALA A 342 -2.65 -16.89 19.45
N SER A 343 -2.49 -17.06 18.16
CA SER A 343 -3.46 -16.58 17.17
C SER A 343 -3.51 -17.43 15.87
N VAL A 344 -4.72 -17.88 15.28
CA VAL A 344 -4.95 -18.66 14.01
C VAL A 344 -5.72 -17.83 13.02
N GLN A 345 -5.23 -17.70 11.78
CA GLN A 345 -5.98 -17.12 10.68
C GLN A 345 -6.08 -18.08 9.50
N ALA A 346 -7.24 -18.13 8.91
CA ALA A 346 -7.45 -18.78 7.63
C ALA A 346 -8.19 -17.83 6.67
N ARG A 347 -7.85 -17.89 5.38
CA ARG A 347 -8.55 -17.17 4.31
C ARG A 347 -8.79 -18.10 3.13
N GLY A 348 -10.01 -18.06 2.58
CA GLY A 348 -10.32 -18.55 1.25
C GLY A 348 -10.53 -17.37 0.30
N ARG A 349 -10.04 -17.46 -0.94
CA ARG A 349 -10.17 -16.41 -1.95
C ARG A 349 -10.37 -17.01 -3.32
N ASP A 350 -11.29 -16.45 -4.11
CA ASP A 350 -11.51 -16.73 -5.51
C ASP A 350 -11.40 -15.42 -6.28
N LEU A 351 -10.50 -15.34 -7.25
CA LEU A 351 -10.26 -14.18 -8.08
C LEU A 351 -10.27 -14.60 -9.54
N ALA A 352 -11.07 -13.92 -10.35
CA ALA A 352 -11.13 -14.06 -11.79
C ALA A 352 -10.93 -12.70 -12.47
N ALA A 353 -10.15 -12.68 -13.55
CA ALA A 353 -9.94 -11.49 -14.36
C ALA A 353 -9.94 -11.86 -15.84
N ASP A 354 -10.65 -11.07 -16.64
CA ASP A 354 -10.77 -11.24 -18.07
C ASP A 354 -10.39 -9.97 -18.84
N LEU A 355 -9.98 -10.17 -20.09
CA LEU A 355 -9.80 -9.12 -21.09
C LEU A 355 -10.33 -9.62 -22.42
N ASN A 356 -11.19 -8.82 -23.06
CA ASN A 356 -11.80 -9.14 -24.34
C ASN A 356 -11.58 -7.99 -25.33
N SER A 357 -10.98 -8.28 -26.49
CA SER A 357 -10.78 -7.35 -27.58
C SER A 357 -11.83 -7.54 -28.68
N ASN A 358 -12.28 -6.44 -29.29
CA ASN A 358 -13.08 -6.52 -30.50
C ASN A 358 -12.24 -6.83 -31.76
N ALA A 359 -12.89 -7.13 -32.88
CA ALA A 359 -12.21 -7.48 -34.13
C ALA A 359 -11.45 -6.31 -34.78
N GLN A 360 -11.67 -5.08 -34.35
CA GLN A 360 -11.01 -3.86 -34.81
C GLN A 360 -9.75 -3.52 -34.00
N SER A 361 -9.42 -4.31 -32.98
CA SER A 361 -8.19 -4.09 -32.20
C SER A 361 -6.96 -4.28 -33.07
N THR A 362 -6.00 -3.35 -33.00
CA THR A 362 -4.81 -3.29 -33.86
C THR A 362 -3.55 -2.94 -33.07
N PRO A 363 -2.36 -3.48 -33.44
CA PRO A 363 -2.10 -4.46 -34.53
C PRO A 363 -2.48 -5.90 -34.17
N ILE A 364 -2.98 -6.12 -32.95
CA ILE A 364 -3.31 -7.44 -32.41
C ILE A 364 -4.60 -7.35 -31.57
N ALA A 365 -5.41 -8.38 -31.63
CA ALA A 365 -6.62 -8.56 -30.80
C ALA A 365 -6.38 -9.67 -29.75
N PRO A 366 -5.86 -9.35 -28.55
CA PRO A 366 -5.69 -10.33 -27.49
C PRO A 366 -6.99 -10.60 -26.73
N ALA A 367 -7.10 -11.80 -26.17
CA ALA A 367 -8.09 -12.14 -25.18
C ALA A 367 -7.44 -12.95 -24.03
N GLN A 368 -7.91 -12.71 -22.81
CA GLN A 368 -7.44 -13.40 -21.61
C GLN A 368 -8.60 -13.82 -20.71
N ASP A 369 -8.43 -14.99 -20.07
CA ASP A 369 -9.20 -15.46 -18.93
C ASP A 369 -8.23 -16.08 -17.94
N ARG A 370 -8.14 -15.53 -16.73
CA ARG A 370 -7.15 -15.93 -15.75
C ARG A 370 -7.67 -15.71 -14.34
N GLY A 371 -7.12 -16.48 -13.42
CA GLY A 371 -7.46 -16.31 -12.01
C GLY A 371 -6.89 -17.41 -11.15
N PHE A 372 -7.29 -17.40 -9.90
CA PHE A 372 -6.88 -18.42 -8.95
C PHE A 372 -7.89 -18.58 -7.81
N ARG A 373 -7.89 -19.80 -7.24
CA ARG A 373 -8.53 -20.10 -5.96
C ARG A 373 -7.45 -20.37 -4.94
N GLU A 374 -7.45 -19.58 -3.86
CA GLU A 374 -6.40 -19.60 -2.85
C GLU A 374 -6.96 -20.00 -1.48
N GLY A 375 -6.27 -20.87 -0.81
CA GLY A 375 -6.38 -21.13 0.61
C GLY A 375 -5.12 -20.64 1.33
N TYR A 376 -5.25 -19.84 2.37
CA TYR A 376 -4.17 -19.35 3.20
C TYR A 376 -4.41 -19.72 4.67
N LEU A 377 -3.40 -20.29 5.31
CA LEU A 377 -3.42 -20.57 6.75
C LEU A 377 -2.15 -20.01 7.39
N ARG A 378 -2.32 -19.29 8.48
CA ARG A 378 -1.20 -18.77 9.28
C ARG A 378 -1.40 -19.07 10.76
N THR A 379 -0.30 -19.39 11.44
CA THR A 379 -0.24 -19.62 12.88
C THR A 379 0.90 -18.78 13.48
N ALA A 380 0.69 -18.13 14.62
CA ALA A 380 1.75 -17.40 15.30
C ALA A 380 1.55 -17.38 16.83
N VAL A 381 2.65 -17.31 17.55
CA VAL A 381 2.72 -17.11 19.00
C VAL A 381 3.56 -15.87 19.25
N ALA A 382 3.07 -14.97 20.09
CA ALA A 382 3.78 -13.78 20.54
C ALA A 382 3.97 -13.84 22.06
N GLY A 383 5.16 -13.48 22.51
CA GLY A 383 5.50 -13.51 23.92
C GLY A 383 6.32 -12.29 24.36
N HIS A 384 6.13 -11.89 25.63
CA HIS A 384 6.93 -10.87 26.29
C HIS A 384 7.64 -11.48 27.47
N HIS A 385 8.96 -11.27 27.57
CA HIS A 385 9.74 -11.68 28.76
C HIS A 385 10.89 -10.71 29.01
N GLY A 386 10.77 -9.91 30.04
CA GLY A 386 11.81 -8.96 30.43
C GLY A 386 12.10 -7.90 29.36
N ARG A 387 13.19 -8.08 28.61
CA ARG A 387 13.64 -7.16 27.54
C ARG A 387 13.28 -7.65 26.14
N HIS A 388 12.63 -8.79 26.04
CA HIS A 388 12.33 -9.52 24.81
C HIS A 388 10.85 -9.42 24.47
N ASP A 389 10.55 -8.94 23.28
CA ASP A 389 9.24 -9.01 22.64
C ASP A 389 9.39 -9.89 21.39
N TRP A 390 9.08 -11.18 21.53
CA TRP A 390 9.31 -12.16 20.48
C TRP A 390 8.02 -12.64 19.83
N LYS A 391 8.14 -13.07 18.58
CA LYS A 391 7.07 -13.67 17.80
C LYS A 391 7.62 -14.79 16.93
N ALA A 392 6.93 -15.93 16.89
CA ALA A 392 7.26 -17.04 15.99
C ALA A 392 5.98 -17.57 15.34
N GLY A 393 6.12 -18.11 14.13
CA GLY A 393 4.95 -18.61 13.41
C GLY A 393 5.29 -19.34 12.13
N ALA A 394 4.25 -19.82 11.49
CA ALA A 394 4.30 -20.47 10.18
C ALA A 394 3.08 -20.08 9.37
N ASP A 395 3.24 -20.07 8.05
CA ASP A 395 2.12 -19.90 7.13
C ASP A 395 2.26 -20.78 5.89
N VAL A 396 1.11 -21.10 5.28
CA VAL A 396 1.03 -21.85 4.03
C VAL A 396 -0.01 -21.22 3.10
N ILE A 397 0.34 -21.15 1.82
CA ILE A 397 -0.56 -20.82 0.71
C ILE A 397 -0.69 -22.06 -0.14
N VAL A 398 -1.91 -22.37 -0.54
CA VAL A 398 -2.19 -23.34 -1.60
C VAL A 398 -3.12 -22.66 -2.58
N ALA A 399 -2.70 -22.55 -3.83
CA ALA A 399 -3.53 -21.93 -4.87
C ALA A 399 -3.63 -22.82 -6.11
N ALA A 400 -4.81 -22.80 -6.75
CA ALA A 400 -5.04 -23.38 -8.05
C ALA A 400 -5.17 -22.24 -9.07
N LEU A 401 -4.15 -22.09 -9.93
CA LEU A 401 -4.09 -21.08 -10.96
C LEU A 401 -4.64 -21.61 -12.28
N HIS A 402 -5.35 -20.76 -13.03
CA HIS A 402 -5.66 -20.96 -14.44
C HIS A 402 -5.25 -19.74 -15.24
N GLU A 403 -4.81 -19.96 -16.47
CA GLU A 403 -4.44 -18.93 -17.43
C GLU A 403 -4.81 -19.38 -18.83
N ALA A 404 -5.69 -18.65 -19.50
CA ALA A 404 -5.97 -18.79 -20.91
C ALA A 404 -5.63 -17.47 -21.61
N PHE A 405 -4.88 -17.57 -22.70
CA PHE A 405 -4.49 -16.42 -23.51
C PHE A 405 -4.63 -16.79 -24.98
N SER A 406 -5.16 -15.87 -25.76
CA SER A 406 -5.20 -16.01 -27.21
C SER A 406 -4.97 -14.66 -27.87
N TYR A 407 -4.52 -14.69 -29.12
CA TYR A 407 -4.49 -13.50 -29.95
C TYR A 407 -4.79 -13.83 -31.41
N HIS A 408 -5.21 -12.78 -32.13
CA HIS A 408 -5.27 -12.72 -33.58
C HIS A 408 -4.56 -11.45 -34.06
N ILE A 409 -3.58 -11.58 -34.96
CA ILE A 409 -2.87 -10.46 -35.59
C ILE A 409 -3.78 -9.86 -36.64
N THR A 410 -4.09 -8.57 -36.50
CA THR A 410 -4.94 -7.80 -37.42
C THR A 410 -4.14 -6.96 -38.39
N ASP A 411 -2.88 -6.63 -38.05
CA ASP A 411 -1.93 -5.98 -38.93
C ASP A 411 -0.58 -6.69 -38.86
N ALA A 412 -0.32 -7.52 -39.86
CA ALA A 412 0.90 -8.34 -39.93
C ALA A 412 2.18 -7.52 -40.19
N SER A 413 2.08 -6.26 -40.58
CA SER A 413 3.25 -5.42 -40.88
C SER A 413 4.09 -5.10 -39.64
N PHE A 414 3.50 -5.22 -38.43
CA PHE A 414 4.17 -4.98 -37.16
C PHE A 414 4.95 -6.19 -36.61
N PHE A 415 4.87 -7.34 -37.29
CA PHE A 415 5.40 -8.62 -36.76
C PHE A 415 6.39 -9.25 -37.72
N ASP A 416 7.29 -10.08 -37.17
CA ASP A 416 8.13 -10.94 -37.97
C ASP A 416 7.24 -11.87 -38.83
N PRO A 417 7.55 -12.10 -40.14
CA PRO A 417 6.78 -12.97 -41.00
C PRO A 417 6.64 -14.44 -40.50
N SER A 418 7.48 -14.86 -39.57
CA SER A 418 7.39 -16.16 -38.91
C SER A 418 6.41 -16.22 -37.74
N THR A 419 5.92 -15.04 -37.25
CA THR A 419 4.97 -14.98 -36.16
C THR A 419 3.61 -15.54 -36.57
N PRO A 420 3.03 -16.53 -35.86
CA PRO A 420 1.72 -17.06 -36.18
C PRO A 420 0.63 -15.99 -36.14
N LEU A 421 -0.24 -15.92 -37.16
CA LEU A 421 -1.36 -14.95 -37.20
C LEU A 421 -2.39 -15.17 -36.09
N SER A 422 -2.41 -16.32 -35.48
CA SER A 422 -3.29 -16.64 -34.36
C SER A 422 -2.60 -17.63 -33.41
N PHE A 423 -2.85 -17.45 -32.14
CA PHE A 423 -2.27 -18.30 -31.10
C PHE A 423 -3.27 -18.53 -29.96
N ASN A 424 -3.20 -19.71 -29.34
CA ASN A 424 -4.01 -20.05 -28.18
C ASN A 424 -3.15 -20.81 -27.17
N PHE A 425 -3.31 -20.43 -25.90
CA PHE A 425 -2.69 -21.07 -24.75
C PHE A 425 -3.73 -21.33 -23.67
N SER A 426 -3.63 -22.46 -22.98
CA SER A 426 -4.37 -22.72 -21.73
C SER A 426 -3.47 -23.51 -20.80
N GLY A 427 -3.36 -23.05 -19.58
CA GLY A 427 -2.53 -23.63 -18.54
C GLY A 427 -3.22 -23.64 -17.18
N HIS A 428 -2.94 -24.71 -16.41
CA HIS A 428 -3.36 -24.84 -15.02
C HIS A 428 -2.19 -25.31 -14.19
N ARG A 429 -2.01 -24.74 -12.98
CA ARG A 429 -0.96 -25.15 -12.03
C ARG A 429 -1.46 -25.00 -10.60
N HIS A 430 -0.87 -25.81 -9.73
CA HIS A 430 -1.02 -25.63 -8.28
C HIS A 430 0.23 -24.95 -7.74
N ASP A 431 0.03 -23.89 -6.97
CA ASP A 431 1.05 -23.17 -6.24
C ASP A 431 1.00 -23.61 -4.78
N VAL A 432 2.17 -23.91 -4.21
CA VAL A 432 2.33 -24.21 -2.80
C VAL A 432 3.48 -23.38 -2.25
N GLU A 433 3.16 -22.50 -1.34
CA GLU A 433 4.17 -21.69 -0.66
C GLU A 433 4.10 -21.91 0.84
N GLU A 434 5.19 -22.28 1.45
CA GLU A 434 5.32 -22.56 2.87
C GLU A 434 6.32 -21.61 3.52
N SER A 435 6.10 -21.26 4.78
CA SER A 435 7.10 -20.51 5.52
C SER A 435 7.05 -20.75 7.02
N VAL A 436 8.21 -20.57 7.65
CA VAL A 436 8.39 -20.55 9.10
C VAL A 436 9.24 -19.32 9.46
N PHE A 437 8.85 -18.61 10.52
CA PHE A 437 9.59 -17.45 10.98
C PHE A 437 9.71 -17.37 12.49
N GLY A 438 10.78 -16.70 12.95
CA GLY A 438 10.97 -16.28 14.33
C GLY A 438 11.63 -14.91 14.36
N GLN A 439 11.21 -14.05 15.28
CA GLN A 439 11.75 -12.72 15.46
C GLN A 439 11.73 -12.29 16.91
N ASP A 440 12.66 -11.44 17.31
CA ASP A 440 12.73 -10.86 18.65
C ASP A 440 13.17 -9.39 18.60
N THR A 441 12.45 -8.56 19.33
CA THR A 441 12.81 -7.17 19.59
C THR A 441 13.35 -7.06 21.00
N MET A 442 14.64 -6.79 21.11
CA MET A 442 15.37 -6.70 22.37
C MET A 442 15.65 -5.24 22.74
N LYS A 443 15.27 -4.82 23.94
CA LYS A 443 15.44 -3.44 24.42
C LYS A 443 16.44 -3.34 25.57
N PHE A 444 17.53 -2.59 25.35
CA PHE A 444 18.61 -2.35 26.31
C PHE A 444 18.74 -0.85 26.60
N GLY A 445 17.85 -0.32 27.45
CA GLY A 445 17.77 1.13 27.70
C GLY A 445 17.35 1.88 26.42
N ASN A 446 18.25 2.69 25.88
CA ASN A 446 18.03 3.46 24.65
C ASN A 446 18.44 2.72 23.36
N PHE A 447 19.02 1.53 23.49
CA PHE A 447 19.40 0.68 22.37
C PHE A 447 18.35 -0.38 22.13
N THR A 448 17.93 -0.56 20.88
CA THR A 448 17.01 -1.61 20.43
C THR A 448 17.71 -2.45 19.36
N LEU A 449 17.59 -3.76 19.48
CA LEU A 449 18.01 -4.73 18.49
C LEU A 449 16.82 -5.58 18.05
N ASN A 450 16.57 -5.60 16.76
CA ASN A 450 15.62 -6.53 16.13
C ASN A 450 16.40 -7.62 15.41
N ALA A 451 16.07 -8.88 15.69
CA ALA A 451 16.66 -10.02 15.02
C ALA A 451 15.54 -10.96 14.55
N GLY A 452 15.62 -11.38 13.32
CA GLY A 452 14.62 -12.28 12.74
C GLY A 452 15.22 -13.26 11.74
N LEU A 453 14.56 -14.40 11.63
CA LEU A 453 14.92 -15.42 10.66
C LEU A 453 13.62 -15.95 10.04
N ARG A 454 13.60 -16.05 8.72
CA ARG A 454 12.51 -16.63 7.97
C ARG A 454 13.03 -17.66 6.99
N TRP A 455 12.36 -18.79 6.92
CA TRP A 455 12.52 -19.79 5.87
C TRP A 455 11.27 -19.76 4.99
N ASP A 456 11.46 -19.68 3.67
CA ASP A 456 10.41 -19.73 2.67
C ASP A 456 10.70 -20.89 1.72
N HIS A 457 9.66 -21.58 1.27
CA HIS A 457 9.67 -22.59 0.22
C HIS A 457 8.59 -22.23 -0.81
N TYR A 458 8.92 -22.30 -2.09
CA TYR A 458 8.07 -21.98 -3.23
C TYR A 458 8.06 -23.14 -4.23
N HIS A 459 6.88 -23.61 -4.57
CA HIS A 459 6.69 -24.69 -5.52
C HIS A 459 5.53 -24.38 -6.48
N LEU A 460 5.85 -23.82 -7.66
CA LEU A 460 4.92 -23.61 -8.79
C LEU A 460 5.59 -23.96 -10.11
N LEU A 461 6.47 -23.14 -10.63
CA LEU A 461 7.25 -23.37 -11.86
C LEU A 461 8.61 -23.97 -11.57
N VAL A 462 9.15 -23.65 -10.43
CA VAL A 462 10.41 -24.15 -9.88
C VAL A 462 10.19 -24.54 -8.42
N ASP A 463 11.06 -25.41 -7.92
CA ASP A 463 11.08 -25.79 -6.51
C ASP A 463 12.29 -25.11 -5.87
N GLU A 464 12.05 -24.09 -5.06
CA GLU A 464 13.10 -23.27 -4.47
C GLU A 464 12.80 -22.91 -3.01
N ALA A 465 13.83 -22.97 -2.17
CA ALA A 465 13.75 -22.52 -0.80
C ALA A 465 14.85 -21.50 -0.46
N ALA A 466 14.60 -20.68 0.54
CA ALA A 466 15.53 -19.68 1.01
C ALA A 466 15.46 -19.46 2.53
N LEU A 467 16.59 -19.19 3.14
CA LEU A 467 16.70 -18.70 4.51
C LEU A 467 17.04 -17.21 4.47
N SER A 468 16.23 -16.41 5.14
CA SER A 468 16.24 -14.95 5.08
C SER A 468 16.47 -14.35 6.47
N PRO A 469 17.74 -14.14 6.90
CA PRO A 469 18.05 -13.40 8.12
C PRO A 469 17.71 -11.91 7.95
N ARG A 470 17.29 -11.29 9.05
CA ARG A 470 16.96 -9.87 9.16
C ARG A 470 17.49 -9.33 10.47
N LEU A 471 18.15 -8.20 10.40
CA LEU A 471 18.76 -7.54 11.55
C LEU A 471 18.45 -6.05 11.49
N GLY A 472 18.07 -5.47 12.61
CA GLY A 472 17.84 -4.05 12.73
C GLY A 472 18.33 -3.54 14.07
N ALA A 473 18.98 -2.40 14.09
CA ALA A 473 19.46 -1.75 15.29
C ALA A 473 18.99 -0.29 15.33
N ALA A 474 18.62 0.18 16.50
CA ALA A 474 18.27 1.57 16.73
C ALA A 474 18.89 2.08 18.04
N TYR A 475 19.32 3.33 18.06
CA TYR A 475 19.78 4.00 19.26
C TYR A 475 19.09 5.37 19.39
N TYR A 476 18.38 5.55 20.48
CA TYR A 476 17.68 6.79 20.80
C TYR A 476 18.49 7.66 21.76
N PHE A 477 18.71 8.92 21.37
CA PHE A 477 19.36 9.97 22.18
C PHE A 477 18.28 10.91 22.74
N PRO A 478 17.74 10.69 23.96
CA PRO A 478 16.62 11.46 24.49
C PRO A 478 16.93 12.95 24.60
N SER A 479 18.12 13.32 25.07
CA SER A 479 18.53 14.73 25.23
C SER A 479 18.62 15.49 23.92
N ALA A 480 18.95 14.80 22.83
CA ALA A 480 19.05 15.37 21.51
C ALA A 480 17.76 15.22 20.69
N GLY A 481 16.81 14.35 21.13
CA GLY A 481 15.63 13.99 20.34
C GLY A 481 16.01 13.37 18.99
N VAL A 482 17.03 12.48 18.97
CA VAL A 482 17.57 11.85 17.77
C VAL A 482 17.46 10.33 17.89
N LEU A 483 16.95 9.70 16.84
CA LEU A 483 16.95 8.26 16.65
C LEU A 483 17.88 7.93 15.47
N LEU A 484 18.93 7.16 15.72
CA LEU A 484 19.75 6.53 14.69
C LEU A 484 19.28 5.10 14.49
N ARG A 485 19.26 4.63 13.23
CA ARG A 485 18.89 3.26 12.90
C ARG A 485 19.68 2.70 11.74
N ALA A 486 19.83 1.38 11.72
CA ALA A 486 20.38 0.63 10.60
C ALA A 486 19.66 -0.71 10.51
N SER A 487 19.45 -1.20 9.29
CA SER A 487 18.89 -2.53 9.06
C SER A 487 19.55 -3.25 7.89
N TYR A 488 19.48 -4.57 7.96
CA TYR A 488 19.85 -5.51 6.92
C TYR A 488 18.76 -6.55 6.78
N ASP A 489 18.26 -6.73 5.55
CA ASP A 489 17.26 -7.73 5.20
C ASP A 489 17.79 -8.56 4.04
N ARG A 490 17.96 -9.87 4.23
CA ARG A 490 18.03 -10.82 3.13
C ARG A 490 16.62 -11.17 2.72
N ILE A 491 16.32 -11.09 1.43
CA ILE A 491 14.99 -11.29 0.91
C ILE A 491 14.93 -12.48 -0.05
N PHE A 492 13.76 -13.08 -0.08
CA PHE A 492 13.31 -14.04 -1.08
C PHE A 492 11.91 -13.62 -1.51
N GLN A 493 11.70 -13.41 -2.83
CA GLN A 493 10.46 -12.88 -3.39
C GLN A 493 9.96 -13.81 -4.47
N THR A 494 8.74 -14.31 -4.31
CA THR A 494 8.10 -15.19 -5.29
C THR A 494 7.65 -14.37 -6.50
N PRO A 495 7.68 -14.94 -7.73
CA PRO A 495 7.20 -14.27 -8.92
C PRO A 495 5.74 -13.84 -8.78
N ALA A 496 5.35 -12.85 -9.55
CA ALA A 496 3.95 -12.51 -9.67
C ALA A 496 3.18 -13.59 -10.42
N THR A 497 2.00 -13.95 -9.93
CA THR A 497 1.18 -15.03 -10.50
C THR A 497 0.46 -14.64 -11.79
N GLU A 498 0.29 -13.34 -12.04
CA GLU A 498 -0.37 -12.82 -13.24
C GLU A 498 0.40 -13.19 -14.51
N ASN A 499 -0.25 -13.89 -15.45
CA ASN A 499 0.32 -14.30 -16.76
C ASN A 499 1.67 -15.01 -16.64
N LEU A 500 1.88 -15.79 -15.61
CA LEU A 500 3.17 -16.43 -15.33
C LEU A 500 3.35 -17.74 -16.10
N LEU A 501 2.25 -18.43 -16.43
CA LEU A 501 2.30 -19.78 -16.99
C LEU A 501 2.72 -19.78 -18.45
N LEU A 502 2.19 -18.85 -19.27
CA LEU A 502 2.54 -18.78 -20.70
C LEU A 502 4.03 -18.48 -20.94
N PRO A 503 4.65 -17.41 -20.39
CA PRO A 503 6.07 -17.10 -20.62
C PRO A 503 7.01 -18.20 -20.16
N SER A 504 6.55 -19.06 -19.25
CA SER A 504 7.32 -20.18 -18.71
C SER A 504 7.07 -21.50 -19.44
N SER A 505 6.23 -21.50 -20.48
CA SER A 505 5.82 -22.70 -21.22
C SER A 505 6.63 -22.94 -22.50
N GLN A 506 6.55 -24.17 -23.03
CA GLN A 506 7.10 -24.47 -24.34
C GLN A 506 6.37 -23.74 -25.48
N ALA A 507 5.09 -23.37 -25.28
CA ALA A 507 4.31 -22.65 -26.27
C ALA A 507 4.90 -21.26 -26.54
N ALA A 508 5.37 -20.54 -25.51
CA ALA A 508 6.03 -19.25 -25.69
C ALA A 508 7.31 -19.35 -26.54
N ARG A 509 8.08 -20.42 -26.40
CA ARG A 509 9.29 -20.64 -27.20
C ARG A 509 9.00 -20.76 -28.70
N SER A 510 7.83 -21.25 -29.07
CA SER A 510 7.42 -21.33 -30.47
C SER A 510 7.09 -19.99 -31.11
N LEU A 511 6.76 -18.99 -30.27
CA LEU A 511 6.43 -17.63 -30.71
C LEU A 511 7.66 -16.75 -30.90
N ASN A 512 8.69 -16.97 -30.10
CA ASN A 512 9.95 -16.23 -30.21
C ASN A 512 11.14 -17.13 -29.89
N PRO A 513 11.70 -17.85 -30.93
CA PRO A 513 12.82 -18.77 -30.76
C PRO A 513 14.12 -18.10 -30.30
N ALA A 514 14.28 -16.79 -30.53
CA ALA A 514 15.51 -16.06 -30.22
C ALA A 514 15.60 -15.66 -28.73
N SER A 515 14.51 -15.71 -27.98
CA SER A 515 14.52 -15.38 -26.56
C SER A 515 14.91 -16.61 -25.74
N ALA A 516 15.78 -16.41 -24.76
CA ALA A 516 16.16 -17.44 -23.79
C ALA A 516 15.04 -17.60 -22.74
N PHE A 517 13.91 -18.20 -23.13
CA PHE A 517 12.80 -18.46 -22.22
C PHE A 517 13.21 -19.43 -21.12
N LEU A 518 13.71 -18.91 -20.06
CA LEU A 518 13.83 -19.61 -18.80
C LEU A 518 12.58 -19.29 -17.97
N PRO A 519 12.10 -20.20 -17.11
CA PRO A 519 11.02 -19.84 -16.21
C PRO A 519 11.45 -18.65 -15.34
N VAL A 520 10.52 -17.71 -15.09
CA VAL A 520 10.74 -16.63 -14.15
C VAL A 520 10.93 -17.24 -12.76
N ARG A 521 12.07 -16.96 -12.13
CA ARG A 521 12.46 -17.52 -10.84
C ARG A 521 12.24 -16.52 -9.71
N PRO A 522 12.11 -16.99 -8.46
CA PRO A 522 12.11 -16.12 -7.29
C PRO A 522 13.29 -15.16 -7.25
N ALA A 523 13.02 -13.91 -6.94
CA ALA A 523 14.06 -12.91 -6.73
C ALA A 523 14.75 -13.11 -5.38
N ARG A 524 16.07 -12.87 -5.34
CA ARG A 524 16.88 -12.97 -4.12
C ARG A 524 17.76 -11.74 -4.00
N GLY A 525 17.79 -11.14 -2.81
CA GLY A 525 18.58 -9.93 -2.66
C GLY A 525 19.02 -9.63 -1.25
N ASN A 526 19.86 -8.61 -1.16
CA ASN A 526 20.31 -8.02 0.10
C ASN A 526 19.88 -6.56 0.13
N TYR A 527 19.19 -6.15 1.20
CA TYR A 527 18.76 -4.78 1.43
C TYR A 527 19.50 -4.22 2.64
N TYR A 528 20.07 -3.04 2.48
CA TYR A 528 20.78 -2.30 3.52
C TYR A 528 20.11 -0.94 3.67
N GLU A 529 19.90 -0.52 4.90
CA GLU A 529 19.38 0.81 5.21
C GLU A 529 20.12 1.39 6.40
N ALA A 530 20.40 2.70 6.35
CA ALA A 530 20.85 3.48 7.50
C ALA A 530 20.08 4.80 7.52
N GLY A 531 19.57 5.20 8.68
CA GLY A 531 18.71 6.36 8.79
C GLY A 531 18.84 7.10 10.11
N LEU A 532 18.37 8.34 10.07
CA LEU A 532 18.28 9.25 11.20
C LEU A 532 16.89 9.87 11.24
N THR A 533 16.30 9.95 12.43
CA THR A 533 15.10 10.76 12.67
C THR A 533 15.38 11.74 13.80
N LYS A 534 15.11 13.02 13.57
CA LYS A 534 15.27 14.12 14.52
C LYS A 534 13.93 14.73 14.85
N SER A 535 13.59 14.80 16.13
CA SER A 535 12.51 15.64 16.62
C SER A 535 12.98 17.10 16.68
N LEU A 536 12.23 18.00 16.08
CA LEU A 536 12.48 19.42 16.06
C LEU A 536 11.38 20.13 16.84
N PHE A 537 11.78 20.96 17.83
CA PHE A 537 10.87 21.75 18.68
C PHE A 537 9.78 20.91 19.38
N ASN A 538 9.95 19.58 19.51
CA ASN A 538 8.95 18.62 20.00
C ASN A 538 7.59 18.67 19.26
N LYS A 539 7.56 19.19 18.02
CA LYS A 539 6.35 19.39 17.21
C LYS A 539 6.46 18.86 15.81
N THR A 540 7.67 18.68 15.32
CA THR A 540 7.96 18.21 13.95
C THR A 540 9.02 17.15 13.99
N SER A 541 9.03 16.27 12.99
CA SER A 541 10.07 15.27 12.80
C SER A 541 10.69 15.42 11.42
N TRP A 542 12.00 15.21 11.37
CA TRP A 542 12.75 15.11 10.13
C TRP A 542 13.46 13.79 10.07
N THR A 543 13.15 13.01 9.05
CA THR A 543 13.70 11.69 8.80
C THR A 543 14.52 11.72 7.53
N VAL A 544 15.72 11.12 7.58
CA VAL A 544 16.56 10.88 6.40
C VAL A 544 17.02 9.44 6.45
N SER A 545 17.01 8.74 5.31
CA SER A 545 17.60 7.42 5.19
C SER A 545 18.32 7.24 3.85
N TYR A 546 19.40 6.50 3.87
CA TYR A 546 20.09 5.93 2.73
C TYR A 546 19.75 4.46 2.63
N PHE A 547 19.50 3.97 1.41
CA PHE A 547 19.25 2.54 1.17
C PHE A 547 20.05 2.04 -0.02
N ARG A 548 20.34 0.73 -0.01
CA ARG A 548 20.94 -0.01 -1.12
C ARG A 548 20.31 -1.39 -1.22
N ARG A 549 19.98 -1.78 -2.44
CA ARG A 549 19.39 -3.07 -2.82
C ARG A 549 20.24 -3.73 -3.89
N GLU A 550 20.55 -4.99 -3.72
CA GLU A 550 21.23 -5.83 -4.70
C GLU A 550 20.37 -7.07 -4.91
N ILE A 551 19.81 -7.24 -6.11
CA ILE A 551 18.75 -8.21 -6.38
C ILE A 551 19.15 -9.04 -7.60
N HIS A 552 19.11 -10.37 -7.46
CA HIS A 552 19.18 -11.32 -8.56
C HIS A 552 17.76 -11.73 -8.97
N ASN A 553 17.53 -12.02 -10.25
CA ASN A 553 16.22 -12.22 -10.86
C ASN A 553 15.28 -11.04 -10.56
N PHE A 554 15.76 -9.83 -10.83
CA PHE A 554 15.00 -8.60 -10.55
C PHE A 554 13.73 -8.55 -11.40
N PRO A 555 12.54 -8.56 -10.77
CA PRO A 555 11.27 -8.63 -11.49
C PRO A 555 10.92 -7.31 -12.16
N ASP A 556 10.32 -7.42 -13.35
CA ASP A 556 9.69 -6.34 -14.11
C ASP A 556 8.58 -6.96 -14.99
N ASP A 557 7.96 -6.20 -15.89
CA ASP A 557 6.98 -6.72 -16.83
C ASP A 557 7.28 -6.35 -18.29
N ASP A 558 6.69 -7.10 -19.20
CA ASP A 558 6.60 -6.85 -20.63
C ASP A 558 5.15 -6.51 -20.95
N LEU A 559 4.89 -5.28 -21.42
CA LEU A 559 3.57 -4.83 -21.84
C LEU A 559 3.35 -5.16 -23.31
N LEU A 560 2.52 -6.14 -23.62
CA LEU A 560 2.23 -6.57 -24.98
C LEU A 560 1.59 -5.42 -25.81
N LEU A 561 2.38 -4.74 -26.62
CA LEU A 561 1.93 -3.78 -27.66
C LEU A 561 0.83 -2.81 -27.19
N ASN A 562 0.95 -2.27 -25.96
CA ASN A 562 -0.03 -1.36 -25.35
C ASN A 562 -1.48 -1.92 -25.27
N THR A 563 -1.61 -3.26 -25.18
CA THR A 563 -2.93 -3.91 -25.09
C THR A 563 -3.46 -4.03 -23.66
N GLY A 564 -2.78 -3.51 -22.67
CA GLY A 564 -3.12 -3.72 -21.26
C GLY A 564 -2.88 -5.16 -20.76
N VAL A 565 -2.18 -6.00 -21.54
CA VAL A 565 -1.72 -7.35 -21.16
C VAL A 565 -0.23 -7.27 -20.85
N SER A 566 0.15 -7.61 -19.61
CA SER A 566 1.55 -7.67 -19.21
C SER A 566 1.96 -9.11 -18.89
N PHE A 567 3.20 -9.45 -19.20
CA PHE A 567 3.83 -10.72 -18.86
C PHE A 567 5.01 -10.50 -17.92
N PRO A 568 5.21 -11.35 -16.90
CA PRO A 568 6.32 -11.21 -15.99
C PRO A 568 7.65 -11.48 -16.67
N ILE A 569 8.61 -10.63 -16.37
CA ILE A 569 10.01 -10.80 -16.72
C ILE A 569 10.90 -10.75 -15.49
N ALA A 570 12.13 -11.17 -15.64
CA ALA A 570 13.17 -10.94 -14.64
C ALA A 570 14.49 -10.58 -15.32
N PHE A 571 15.07 -9.45 -14.95
CA PHE A 571 16.45 -9.13 -15.27
C PHE A 571 17.40 -10.01 -14.47
N HIS A 572 18.53 -10.36 -15.05
CA HIS A 572 19.52 -11.21 -14.39
C HIS A 572 19.92 -10.66 -13.01
N GLN A 573 20.15 -9.36 -12.92
CA GLN A 573 20.52 -8.68 -11.68
C GLN A 573 20.13 -7.20 -11.74
N ALA A 574 19.85 -6.60 -10.58
CA ALA A 574 19.72 -5.15 -10.42
C ALA A 574 20.44 -4.65 -9.18
N ALA A 575 20.94 -3.42 -9.27
CA ALA A 575 21.48 -2.64 -8.15
C ALA A 575 20.75 -1.30 -8.07
N ILE A 576 20.14 -1.02 -6.91
CA ILE A 576 19.32 0.17 -6.68
C ILE A 576 19.78 0.80 -5.38
N TYR A 577 20.02 2.12 -5.39
CA TYR A 577 20.35 2.86 -4.18
C TYR A 577 19.78 4.27 -4.22
N GLY A 578 19.60 4.85 -3.05
CA GLY A 578 19.00 6.17 -2.98
C GLY A 578 19.01 6.77 -1.57
N VAL A 579 18.49 7.98 -1.52
CA VAL A 579 18.27 8.75 -0.29
C VAL A 579 16.82 9.18 -0.22
N GLU A 580 16.21 8.99 0.91
CA GLU A 580 14.87 9.47 1.21
C GLU A 580 14.90 10.46 2.35
N SER A 581 14.06 11.48 2.28
CA SER A 581 13.89 12.46 3.34
C SER A 581 12.41 12.79 3.51
N LYS A 582 11.94 12.83 4.75
CA LYS A 582 10.57 13.29 5.09
C LYS A 582 10.63 14.27 6.24
N PHE A 583 10.06 15.44 6.02
CA PHE A 583 9.76 16.40 7.06
C PHE A 583 8.26 16.37 7.36
N GLU A 584 7.90 16.16 8.62
CA GLU A 584 6.50 15.98 9.02
C GLU A 584 6.13 16.93 10.16
N ILE A 585 4.97 17.54 10.02
CA ILE A 585 4.31 18.40 11.01
C ILE A 585 2.99 17.72 11.35
N PRO A 586 2.92 16.83 12.36
CA PRO A 586 1.65 16.22 12.75
C PRO A 586 0.61 17.26 13.13
N ARG A 587 1.01 18.20 13.98
CA ARG A 587 0.23 19.41 14.29
C ARG A 587 1.10 20.45 14.99
N TRP A 588 1.18 21.64 14.39
CA TRP A 588 1.82 22.80 15.01
C TRP A 588 0.86 24.01 14.96
N GLY A 589 0.14 24.23 16.05
CA GLY A 589 -0.93 25.22 16.11
C GLY A 589 -2.05 24.90 15.12
N ARG A 590 -2.14 25.70 14.05
CA ARG A 590 -3.13 25.54 12.97
C ARG A 590 -2.58 24.84 11.73
N VAL A 591 -1.31 24.45 11.73
CA VAL A 591 -0.61 23.86 10.59
C VAL A 591 -0.40 22.38 10.84
N SER A 592 -0.66 21.55 9.84
CA SER A 592 -0.22 20.16 9.73
C SER A 592 0.21 19.85 8.30
N GLY A 593 1.06 18.86 8.12
CA GLY A 593 1.49 18.46 6.77
C GLY A 593 2.77 17.67 6.74
N ALA A 594 3.21 17.34 5.54
CA ALA A 594 4.47 16.65 5.29
C ALA A 594 5.08 17.09 3.96
N LEU A 595 6.41 17.02 3.89
CA LEU A 595 7.20 17.17 2.67
C LEU A 595 8.13 15.98 2.56
N GLY A 596 8.02 15.23 1.48
CA GLY A 596 8.83 14.08 1.14
C GLY A 596 9.73 14.37 -0.06
N TYR A 597 10.94 13.84 -0.03
CA TYR A 597 11.87 13.84 -1.14
C TYR A 597 12.54 12.48 -1.23
N SER A 598 12.74 11.99 -2.45
CA SER A 598 13.55 10.81 -2.73
C SER A 598 14.46 11.02 -3.94
N TYR A 599 15.69 10.56 -3.80
CA TYR A 599 16.64 10.36 -4.88
C TYR A 599 16.83 8.86 -5.08
N LEU A 600 16.73 8.39 -6.32
CA LEU A 600 16.86 6.99 -6.68
C LEU A 600 17.76 6.84 -7.89
N LEU A 601 18.65 5.86 -7.86
CA LEU A 601 19.42 5.39 -9.00
C LEU A 601 19.34 3.87 -9.07
N GLY A 602 18.79 3.36 -10.17
CA GLY A 602 18.63 1.93 -10.41
C GLY A 602 19.23 1.51 -11.74
N ARG A 603 19.93 0.37 -11.72
CA ARG A 603 20.55 -0.25 -12.89
C ARG A 603 20.21 -1.73 -12.91
N ALA A 604 19.73 -2.23 -14.05
CA ALA A 604 19.50 -3.65 -14.30
C ALA A 604 20.50 -4.18 -15.33
N HIS A 605 20.86 -5.44 -15.18
CA HIS A 605 21.73 -6.18 -16.08
C HIS A 605 20.91 -7.23 -16.83
N LEU A 606 21.05 -7.24 -18.14
CA LEU A 606 20.53 -8.27 -19.02
C LEU A 606 21.35 -9.57 -18.87
N PRO A 607 20.87 -10.76 -19.32
CA PRO A 607 19.65 -10.96 -20.10
C PRO A 607 18.36 -10.92 -19.28
N VAL A 608 17.23 -10.89 -20.00
CA VAL A 608 15.88 -10.98 -19.44
C VAL A 608 15.37 -12.42 -19.57
N ALA A 609 14.70 -12.90 -18.53
CA ALA A 609 13.95 -14.16 -18.53
C ALA A 609 12.45 -13.88 -18.49
N GLY A 610 11.62 -14.67 -19.16
CA GLY A 610 10.17 -14.48 -19.26
C GLY A 610 9.75 -13.53 -20.38
N GLY A 611 8.53 -12.98 -20.29
CA GLY A 611 7.94 -12.06 -21.28
C GLY A 611 7.35 -12.76 -22.51
N LEU A 612 6.67 -11.96 -23.33
CA LEU A 612 6.13 -12.35 -24.63
C LEU A 612 6.30 -11.19 -25.62
N PHE A 613 7.54 -10.94 -26.03
CA PHE A 613 7.95 -9.80 -26.87
C PHE A 613 7.57 -9.99 -28.36
N LEU A 614 6.29 -9.93 -28.67
CA LEU A 614 5.80 -10.01 -30.03
C LEU A 614 5.93 -8.66 -30.73
N GLY A 615 6.53 -8.64 -31.93
CA GLY A 615 6.71 -7.40 -32.71
C GLY A 615 7.88 -6.51 -32.27
N ASP A 616 8.60 -6.86 -31.20
CA ASP A 616 9.75 -6.11 -30.69
C ASP A 616 11.07 -6.72 -31.12
N ASP A 617 12.10 -5.88 -31.30
CA ASP A 617 13.48 -6.36 -31.51
C ASP A 617 14.09 -6.83 -30.19
N THR A 618 14.06 -8.13 -29.97
CA THR A 618 14.57 -8.78 -28.75
C THR A 618 16.08 -9.06 -28.78
N SER A 619 16.78 -8.68 -29.85
CA SER A 619 18.22 -8.98 -30.01
C SER A 619 19.07 -8.43 -28.86
N GLN A 620 18.71 -7.26 -28.33
CA GLN A 620 19.41 -6.66 -27.21
C GLN A 620 19.08 -7.29 -25.86
N LEU A 621 17.89 -7.89 -25.69
CA LEU A 621 17.44 -8.47 -24.43
C LEU A 621 18.25 -9.71 -24.00
N ASN A 622 18.92 -10.34 -24.95
CA ASN A 622 19.84 -11.46 -24.72
C ASN A 622 21.31 -11.04 -24.52
N SER A 623 21.59 -9.74 -24.57
CA SER A 623 22.95 -9.20 -24.39
C SER A 623 23.35 -9.17 -22.91
N SER A 624 24.56 -8.78 -22.58
CA SER A 624 25.04 -8.56 -21.22
C SER A 624 25.23 -7.08 -20.89
N ILE A 625 24.40 -6.21 -21.48
CA ILE A 625 24.46 -4.77 -21.23
C ILE A 625 23.76 -4.38 -19.92
N THR A 626 24.04 -3.17 -19.46
CA THR A 626 23.42 -2.56 -18.30
C THR A 626 22.51 -1.41 -18.74
N VAL A 627 21.26 -1.45 -18.30
CA VAL A 627 20.24 -0.43 -18.59
C VAL A 627 19.73 0.23 -17.31
N PRO A 628 19.18 1.45 -17.35
CA PRO A 628 18.39 1.96 -16.24
C PRO A 628 17.20 1.04 -15.98
N ILE A 629 16.79 0.85 -14.71
CA ILE A 629 15.46 0.25 -14.43
C ILE A 629 14.36 1.22 -14.88
N THR A 630 13.19 0.68 -15.22
CA THR A 630 12.02 1.46 -15.68
C THR A 630 11.64 2.55 -14.68
N GLN A 631 11.76 2.29 -13.38
CA GLN A 631 11.45 3.17 -12.26
C GLN A 631 12.57 4.15 -11.88
N ASP A 632 13.63 4.31 -12.69
CA ASP A 632 14.77 5.21 -12.38
C ASP A 632 14.40 6.70 -12.50
N GLN A 633 13.42 7.16 -11.73
CA GLN A 633 13.14 8.59 -11.54
C GLN A 633 14.09 9.19 -10.52
N ARG A 634 15.10 9.93 -10.99
CA ARG A 634 16.21 10.44 -10.17
C ARG A 634 15.78 11.26 -8.98
N ASN A 635 14.79 12.12 -9.15
CA ASN A 635 14.31 13.01 -8.11
C ASN A 635 12.79 12.99 -8.08
N THR A 636 12.23 12.73 -6.92
CA THR A 636 10.80 12.80 -6.64
C THR A 636 10.57 13.65 -5.40
N ALA A 637 9.63 14.58 -5.44
CA ALA A 637 9.24 15.35 -4.27
C ALA A 637 7.72 15.42 -4.20
N ASN A 638 7.16 15.19 -3.02
CA ASN A 638 5.74 15.30 -2.74
C ASN A 638 5.55 16.06 -1.43
N GLY A 639 4.59 16.95 -1.38
CA GLY A 639 4.29 17.67 -0.15
C GLY A 639 2.84 18.09 -0.08
N ARG A 640 2.32 18.14 1.15
CA ARG A 640 1.00 18.70 1.45
C ARG A 640 1.03 19.43 2.78
N ILE A 641 0.48 20.63 2.79
CA ILE A 641 0.33 21.46 3.98
C ILE A 641 -1.14 21.82 4.13
N LEU A 642 -1.68 21.59 5.31
CA LEU A 642 -3.03 21.94 5.71
C LEU A 642 -2.99 23.05 6.75
N TYR A 643 -3.81 24.05 6.57
CA TYR A 643 -4.02 25.17 7.50
C TYR A 643 -5.46 25.21 7.99
N GLN A 644 -5.63 25.12 9.31
CA GLN A 644 -6.94 25.27 9.98
C GLN A 644 -7.29 26.73 10.11
N ILE A 645 -8.16 27.24 9.25
CA ILE A 645 -8.55 28.66 9.18
C ILE A 645 -9.38 29.02 10.42
N THR A 646 -10.41 28.22 10.68
CA THR A 646 -11.28 28.33 11.87
C THR A 646 -11.43 26.96 12.52
N GLY A 647 -12.20 26.83 13.59
CA GLY A 647 -12.53 25.53 14.19
C GLY A 647 -13.24 24.54 13.24
N ARG A 648 -13.84 25.05 12.16
CA ARG A 648 -14.62 24.25 11.20
C ARG A 648 -14.09 24.29 9.77
N LEU A 649 -13.34 25.32 9.39
CA LEU A 649 -12.86 25.55 8.02
C LEU A 649 -11.36 25.33 7.94
N TRP A 650 -10.91 24.56 6.96
CA TRP A 650 -9.51 24.33 6.65
C TRP A 650 -9.24 24.40 5.14
N ALA A 651 -8.01 24.72 4.79
CA ALA A 651 -7.51 24.66 3.42
C ALA A 651 -6.21 23.89 3.39
N ALA A 652 -5.93 23.23 2.25
CA ALA A 652 -4.65 22.56 2.04
C ALA A 652 -4.14 22.85 0.64
N VAL A 653 -2.81 22.88 0.52
CA VAL A 653 -2.09 22.92 -0.75
C VAL A 653 -1.16 21.73 -0.79
N ALA A 654 -1.14 21.04 -1.94
CA ALA A 654 -0.23 19.95 -2.21
C ALA A 654 0.57 20.23 -3.49
N GLY A 655 1.74 19.62 -3.59
CA GLY A 655 2.56 19.70 -4.80
C GLY A 655 3.31 18.40 -5.02
N SER A 656 3.53 18.06 -6.28
CA SER A 656 4.36 16.93 -6.68
C SER A 656 5.35 17.36 -7.75
N TYR A 657 6.52 16.70 -7.75
CA TYR A 657 7.56 16.86 -8.74
C TYR A 657 8.22 15.51 -9.03
N GLY A 658 8.44 15.22 -10.31
CA GLY A 658 9.21 14.07 -10.79
C GLY A 658 10.19 14.50 -11.88
N SER A 659 11.45 14.05 -11.82
CA SER A 659 12.47 14.42 -12.81
C SER A 659 12.34 13.71 -14.16
N GLY A 660 11.36 12.83 -14.31
CA GLY A 660 11.09 12.05 -15.53
C GLY A 660 11.72 10.66 -15.51
N LEU A 661 10.96 9.68 -15.98
CA LEU A 661 11.34 8.28 -16.13
C LEU A 661 12.20 8.05 -17.37
N PRO A 662 12.98 6.98 -17.44
CA PRO A 662 13.65 6.56 -18.66
C PRO A 662 12.65 6.30 -19.80
N VAL A 663 13.12 6.44 -21.05
CA VAL A 663 12.41 6.04 -22.26
C VAL A 663 13.08 4.79 -22.81
N GLU A 664 12.31 3.77 -23.07
CA GLU A 664 12.78 2.42 -23.42
C GLU A 664 12.50 2.11 -24.90
N LEU A 665 12.97 2.97 -25.79
CA LEU A 665 12.76 2.79 -27.22
C LEU A 665 13.65 1.69 -27.78
N ASN A 666 13.06 0.82 -28.60
CA ASN A 666 13.76 -0.15 -29.44
C ASN A 666 14.16 0.52 -30.77
N GLY A 667 15.45 0.73 -30.97
CA GLY A 667 15.98 1.22 -32.26
C GLY A 667 15.94 2.73 -32.48
N PRO A 668 16.09 3.18 -33.75
CA PRO A 668 16.09 4.59 -34.13
C PRO A 668 14.72 5.23 -33.88
N VAL A 669 14.71 6.46 -33.39
CA VAL A 669 13.47 7.21 -33.11
C VAL A 669 12.82 7.65 -34.44
N ASP A 670 11.66 7.10 -34.77
CA ASP A 670 10.80 7.56 -35.85
C ASP A 670 9.77 8.58 -35.33
N LEU A 671 10.15 9.84 -35.31
CA LEU A 671 9.31 10.93 -34.81
C LEU A 671 7.95 11.06 -35.55
N PRO A 672 7.84 10.94 -36.86
CA PRO A 672 6.55 10.95 -37.56
C PRO A 672 5.58 9.92 -37.03
N THR A 673 5.99 8.67 -36.96
CA THR A 673 5.16 7.55 -36.42
C THR A 673 4.75 7.76 -34.96
N LEU A 674 5.68 8.20 -34.10
CA LEU A 674 5.36 8.52 -32.70
C LEU A 674 4.36 9.69 -32.57
N VAL A 675 4.45 10.71 -33.43
CA VAL A 675 3.50 11.82 -33.44
C VAL A 675 2.12 11.39 -33.92
N GLU A 676 2.03 10.50 -34.90
CA GLU A 676 0.78 9.92 -35.37
C GLU A 676 0.11 9.12 -34.23
N GLN A 677 0.86 8.29 -33.55
CA GLN A 677 0.39 7.38 -32.49
C GLN A 677 0.00 8.16 -31.22
N PHE A 678 0.89 9.01 -30.69
CA PHE A 678 0.74 9.63 -29.36
C PHE A 678 0.39 11.13 -29.41
N GLY A 679 0.52 11.77 -30.54
CA GLY A 679 0.29 13.20 -30.72
C GLY A 679 1.52 14.09 -30.42
N PRO A 680 1.58 15.27 -31.04
CA PRO A 680 2.75 16.16 -30.98
C PRO A 680 3.00 16.68 -29.55
N ASN A 681 1.96 16.91 -28.76
CA ASN A 681 2.08 17.43 -27.39
C ASN A 681 2.74 16.42 -26.46
N VAL A 682 2.35 15.15 -26.53
CA VAL A 682 2.92 14.05 -25.72
C VAL A 682 4.37 13.80 -26.13
N VAL A 683 4.64 13.64 -27.42
CA VAL A 683 6.02 13.48 -27.97
C VAL A 683 6.89 14.66 -27.58
N GLY A 684 6.36 15.90 -27.60
CA GLY A 684 7.05 17.11 -27.16
C GLY A 684 7.45 17.10 -25.68
N LYS A 685 6.91 16.19 -24.84
CA LYS A 685 7.30 15.98 -23.44
C LYS A 685 8.44 14.97 -23.26
N VAL A 686 8.99 14.45 -24.35
CA VAL A 686 10.13 13.52 -24.30
C VAL A 686 11.42 14.27 -24.63
N ASN A 687 12.49 13.94 -23.93
CA ASN A 687 13.84 14.36 -24.25
C ASN A 687 14.63 13.16 -24.77
N PHE A 688 14.52 12.90 -26.06
CA PHE A 688 15.17 11.76 -26.72
C PHE A 688 16.70 11.78 -26.55
N ALA A 689 17.32 12.98 -26.59
CA ALA A 689 18.77 13.08 -26.37
C ALA A 689 19.26 12.65 -25.00
N ARG A 690 18.38 12.71 -23.99
CA ARG A 690 18.67 12.23 -22.62
C ARG A 690 18.04 10.87 -22.33
N GLY A 691 17.26 10.31 -23.25
CA GLY A 691 16.52 9.07 -23.05
C GLY A 691 15.55 9.14 -21.86
N ARG A 692 14.84 10.28 -21.68
CA ARG A 692 13.92 10.47 -20.55
C ARG A 692 12.72 11.33 -20.90
N VAL A 693 11.62 11.07 -20.22
CA VAL A 693 10.48 11.98 -20.17
C VAL A 693 10.92 13.30 -19.49
N ARG A 694 10.37 14.43 -19.91
CA ARG A 694 10.62 15.71 -19.27
C ARG A 694 10.01 15.77 -17.86
N PRO A 695 10.57 16.59 -16.94
CA PRO A 695 10.09 16.68 -15.58
C PRO A 695 8.61 17.03 -15.48
N SER A 696 7.89 16.30 -14.62
CA SER A 696 6.50 16.52 -14.26
C SER A 696 6.38 17.39 -13.01
N ALA A 697 5.34 18.19 -12.91
CA ALA A 697 5.00 18.90 -11.69
C ALA A 697 3.49 19.19 -11.61
N THR A 698 2.90 19.10 -10.42
CA THR A 698 1.51 19.52 -10.15
C THR A 698 1.43 20.37 -8.91
N ILE A 699 0.41 21.21 -8.86
CA ILE A 699 -0.02 21.94 -7.67
C ILE A 699 -1.51 21.67 -7.49
N ASP A 700 -1.90 21.23 -6.31
CA ASP A 700 -3.26 20.86 -5.97
C ASP A 700 -3.74 21.70 -4.78
N ALA A 701 -5.05 21.91 -4.66
CA ALA A 701 -5.65 22.61 -3.53
C ALA A 701 -6.88 21.86 -3.03
N SER A 702 -7.13 21.95 -1.73
CA SER A 702 -8.31 21.39 -1.09
C SER A 702 -8.89 22.43 -0.12
N LEU A 703 -10.21 22.50 -0.04
CA LEU A 703 -10.96 23.29 0.93
C LEU A 703 -12.00 22.40 1.60
N GLY A 704 -12.00 22.35 2.92
CA GLY A 704 -12.96 21.53 3.66
C GLY A 704 -13.61 22.30 4.79
N CYS A 705 -14.89 22.03 5.02
CA CYS A 705 -15.70 22.66 6.05
C CYS A 705 -16.54 21.62 6.79
N ASP A 706 -16.47 21.64 8.13
CA ASP A 706 -17.41 20.94 8.98
C ASP A 706 -18.71 21.76 9.05
N LEU A 707 -19.68 21.42 8.20
CA LEU A 707 -20.97 22.12 8.08
C LEU A 707 -21.78 22.01 9.38
N TRP A 708 -21.72 20.84 10.00
CA TRP A 708 -22.42 20.55 11.24
C TRP A 708 -21.65 19.53 12.07
N VAL A 709 -21.50 19.78 13.36
CA VAL A 709 -20.91 18.85 14.33
C VAL A 709 -21.69 18.98 15.64
N HIS A 710 -22.25 17.87 16.09
CA HIS A 710 -22.95 17.76 17.37
C HIS A 710 -22.74 16.37 17.95
N ASP A 711 -22.09 16.27 19.10
CA ASP A 711 -21.65 15.02 19.73
C ASP A 711 -20.81 14.17 18.76
N GLN A 712 -21.28 12.97 18.46
CA GLN A 712 -20.63 12.04 17.53
C GLN A 712 -21.10 12.22 16.08
N ARG A 713 -22.09 13.08 15.84
CA ARG A 713 -22.65 13.33 14.51
C ARG A 713 -21.91 14.45 13.82
N SER A 714 -21.66 14.29 12.55
CA SER A 714 -20.95 15.30 11.76
C SER A 714 -21.39 15.27 10.29
N LEU A 715 -21.36 16.44 9.66
CA LEU A 715 -21.49 16.60 8.22
C LEU A 715 -20.37 17.50 7.73
N ARG A 716 -19.55 17.00 6.82
CA ARG A 716 -18.40 17.70 6.23
C ARG A 716 -18.57 17.81 4.73
N ALA A 717 -18.25 18.98 4.17
CA ALA A 717 -18.07 19.19 2.75
C ALA A 717 -16.58 19.43 2.44
N GLN A 718 -16.10 18.92 1.32
CA GLN A 718 -14.75 19.12 0.82
C GLN A 718 -14.79 19.33 -0.68
N ALA A 719 -14.02 20.30 -1.17
CA ALA A 719 -13.75 20.53 -2.59
C ALA A 719 -12.26 20.39 -2.83
N ASP A 720 -11.91 19.64 -3.86
CA ASP A 720 -10.52 19.39 -4.29
C ASP A 720 -10.34 19.86 -5.74
N ALA A 721 -9.20 20.46 -6.01
CA ALA A 721 -8.76 20.85 -7.34
C ALA A 721 -7.34 20.32 -7.56
N PHE A 722 -7.16 19.53 -8.60
CA PHE A 722 -5.89 18.88 -8.94
C PHE A 722 -5.29 19.51 -10.17
N ASN A 723 -3.95 19.53 -10.24
CA ASN A 723 -3.18 20.10 -11.33
C ASN A 723 -3.69 21.51 -11.75
N LEU A 724 -3.74 22.44 -10.78
CA LEU A 724 -4.27 23.80 -10.97
C LEU A 724 -3.64 24.55 -12.15
N ALA A 725 -2.37 24.27 -12.44
CA ALA A 725 -1.65 24.86 -13.55
C ALA A 725 -2.03 24.28 -14.93
N ASP A 726 -2.89 23.24 -14.96
CA ASP A 726 -3.30 22.52 -16.18
C ASP A 726 -2.12 22.05 -17.02
N ARG A 727 -1.06 21.59 -16.36
CA ARG A 727 0.17 21.18 -17.02
C ARG A 727 0.03 19.78 -17.57
N LEU A 728 0.35 19.60 -18.86
CA LEU A 728 0.50 18.27 -19.45
C LEU A 728 1.75 17.60 -18.88
N ASN A 729 1.57 16.47 -18.20
CA ASN A 729 2.60 15.64 -17.62
C ASN A 729 2.51 14.23 -18.22
N VAL A 730 3.60 13.77 -18.83
CA VAL A 730 3.73 12.37 -19.28
C VAL A 730 4.38 11.58 -18.16
N ILE A 731 3.86 10.41 -17.85
CA ILE A 731 4.37 9.50 -16.82
C ILE A 731 5.45 8.62 -17.44
N ASN A 732 5.06 7.71 -18.33
CA ASN A 732 5.91 6.81 -19.12
C ASN A 732 5.73 7.11 -20.61
N PHE A 733 6.68 6.69 -21.47
CA PHE A 733 6.58 6.89 -22.90
C PHE A 733 7.22 5.76 -23.70
N ALA A 734 6.41 5.12 -24.55
CA ALA A 734 6.79 4.17 -25.61
C ALA A 734 7.77 3.07 -25.14
N GLY A 735 7.59 2.56 -23.93
CA GLY A 735 8.43 1.52 -23.36
C GLY A 735 7.93 0.12 -23.74
N ILE A 736 8.87 -0.81 -23.92
CA ILE A 736 8.55 -2.25 -24.04
C ILE A 736 8.13 -2.85 -22.70
N PHE A 737 8.59 -2.23 -21.60
CA PHE A 737 8.29 -2.70 -20.25
C PHE A 737 7.09 -1.97 -19.64
N SER A 738 6.90 -0.68 -19.88
CA SER A 738 5.91 0.15 -19.18
C SER A 738 4.91 0.90 -20.08
N GLY A 739 4.96 0.83 -21.38
CA GLY A 739 4.03 1.53 -22.30
C GLY A 739 4.06 3.05 -22.20
N THR A 740 2.94 3.70 -22.52
CA THR A 740 2.77 5.16 -22.46
C THR A 740 1.61 5.54 -21.57
N ALA A 741 1.78 6.57 -20.72
CA ALA A 741 0.71 7.15 -19.92
C ALA A 741 0.84 8.65 -19.72
N VAL A 742 -0.29 9.32 -19.78
CA VAL A 742 -0.44 10.77 -19.60
C VAL A 742 -1.29 11.04 -18.35
N ALA A 743 -0.74 11.78 -17.39
CA ALA A 743 -1.46 12.19 -16.20
C ALA A 743 -2.61 13.16 -16.53
N SER A 744 -3.60 13.22 -15.68
CA SER A 744 -4.75 14.11 -15.85
C SER A 744 -4.32 15.59 -15.92
N GLY A 745 -4.95 16.35 -16.81
CA GLY A 745 -4.99 17.80 -16.77
C GLY A 745 -5.67 18.30 -15.50
N ARG A 746 -6.14 19.55 -15.48
CA ARG A 746 -6.85 20.10 -14.33
C ARG A 746 -8.19 19.41 -14.11
N THR A 747 -8.40 18.93 -12.86
CA THR A 747 -9.63 18.23 -12.45
C THR A 747 -10.16 18.78 -11.13
N PHE A 748 -11.45 18.58 -10.91
CA PHE A 748 -12.14 19.01 -9.70
C PHE A 748 -12.96 17.85 -9.12
N ALA A 749 -13.07 17.83 -7.78
CA ALA A 749 -13.95 16.90 -7.08
C ALA A 749 -14.63 17.61 -5.90
N ILE A 750 -15.85 17.21 -5.60
CA ILE A 750 -16.60 17.62 -4.41
C ILE A 750 -17.02 16.36 -3.67
N ARG A 751 -16.84 16.35 -2.36
CA ARG A 751 -17.23 15.25 -1.48
C ARG A 751 -18.04 15.76 -0.29
N LEU A 752 -19.15 15.08 0.00
CA LEU A 752 -19.90 15.23 1.24
C LEU A 752 -19.72 13.96 2.07
N ARG A 753 -19.40 14.10 3.35
CA ARG A 753 -19.22 13.00 4.29
C ARG A 753 -20.04 13.26 5.55
N GLY A 754 -20.84 12.27 5.94
CA GLY A 754 -21.63 12.27 7.17
C GLY A 754 -21.23 11.12 8.08
N GLY A 755 -21.33 11.34 9.40
CA GLY A 755 -21.14 10.29 10.41
C GLY A 755 -22.14 10.48 11.55
N PHE A 756 -22.58 9.37 12.14
CA PHE A 756 -23.46 9.39 13.31
C PHE A 756 -23.36 8.13 14.15
#